data_bff0e725f0d986519d5f8f5311e7a263
#
_entry.id   bff0e725f0d986519d5f8f5311e7a263
#
_cell.length_a   1.000
_cell.length_b   1.000
_cell.length_c   1.000
_cell.angle_alpha   90.00
_cell.angle_beta   90.00
_cell.angle_gamma   90.00
#
_symmetry.space_group_name_H-M   'P 1'
#
loop_
_entity.id
_entity.type
_entity.pdbx_description
1 polymer ?
#
loop_
_entity_poly.entity_id
_entity_poly.type
_entity_poly.pdbx_seq_one_letter_code
_entity_poly.pdbx_strand_id
1 'polypeptide(L)'
;MSILLNGVIFLFRIDEIFKSEETKHRLTLFKTEYIKWLETQLFEKNGKPYLKCLASDKDRPAKPEEIVRQLWIKKLLEEYHYPKERIKVEYAVWFGSGVSDKSADIVVMQTDGEHPYIIFEVKKPKRKDGLQQLKSYCNAEGSPIGVWSNGEELVILHREEPNIFSQISSIPTVDQTLQDVITEQWTIDKLKQENRLVKERLSLKKIILDLEDLVLANAEGIDDSFDEVFKLIYAKLYDEWAAANDRTRNHKIHFRIYGESPRELYDKINGLFNRAKDKWRGIFGQDEKIRLKPEHLLTCVSFLQDVKLFNANLQVIDEAFEYLITEVAKGKKGQYFTPRWVIDMCVKMLNPKIHERVIDTACGSSGFTVHTIFWIAGEQYTVNGFPPAISEYAGSMVYAIDSSPKAVKIAKALNLIAGDGKSNVYELNSLNPPKWSEEGKAAFRPLLTRFSNYEQDEANQRNFQYFDFDILMTNPPFAGSISEREILRQYRLAEKNGKTVSKIGRDILFIERNLNFLKPGGRMAIVLPQGRLNNANDLFIRNFLFSKARILAVVGLHPNTFKPHTGTKTSVVFLQKYTDEELANIREIKNRHIAEWDNHHSEIRAFAEKEDLTEEDLPPLLMSFLQAEFEEDDAVELENSEDEAQSEETEVESDDELQERIENLKAQLAAMPGRAKGKAALKRTLAEAERKLASRSINGQIKYLLDDEKLLSRYREAWLSERSAEELDYPIFFAVSENGGKDNSGEPIYKKDENGELMLDEHGHLIVDHDLDEIAEAFVAFAKEQGFNFWMEE
;
A
#
# COMPACT_ATOMS: atom_id res chain seq x y z
N MET A 1 3.19 -42.83 -4.19
CA MET A 1 1.75 -42.56 -4.42
C MET A 1 1.70 -41.70 -5.69
N SER A 2 1.26 -42.25 -6.81
CA SER A 2 1.29 -41.61 -8.11
C SER A 2 0.14 -40.60 -8.18
N ILE A 3 0.42 -39.34 -8.48
CA ILE A 3 -0.58 -38.29 -8.66
C ILE A 3 -0.84 -38.12 -10.16
N LEU A 4 -2.09 -38.23 -10.57
CA LEU A 4 -2.56 -37.94 -11.92
C LEU A 4 -2.79 -36.43 -12.06
N LEU A 5 -1.98 -35.76 -12.86
CA LEU A 5 -2.27 -34.42 -13.37
C LEU A 5 -2.30 -34.51 -14.91
N ASN A 6 -3.44 -34.22 -15.50
CA ASN A 6 -3.66 -34.25 -16.96
C ASN A 6 -3.34 -35.59 -17.70
N GLY A 7 -3.60 -36.71 -17.05
CA GLY A 7 -3.46 -38.03 -17.69
C GLY A 7 -2.01 -38.59 -17.81
N VAL A 8 -1.02 -37.94 -17.25
CA VAL A 8 0.38 -38.38 -17.21
C VAL A 8 0.74 -38.84 -15.80
N ILE A 9 1.19 -40.07 -15.67
CA ILE A 9 1.68 -40.65 -14.42
C ILE A 9 3.14 -40.22 -14.23
N PHE A 10 3.43 -39.35 -13.28
CA PHE A 10 4.79 -39.03 -12.87
C PHE A 10 5.29 -40.08 -11.89
N LEU A 11 6.32 -40.82 -12.26
CA LEU A 11 6.97 -41.79 -11.41
C LEU A 11 7.83 -41.15 -10.30
N PHE A 12 8.41 -39.98 -10.58
CA PHE A 12 9.23 -39.18 -9.66
C PHE A 12 9.02 -37.70 -9.94
N ARG A 13 9.10 -36.89 -8.90
CA ARG A 13 9.11 -35.44 -9.02
C ARG A 13 10.53 -34.89 -8.76
N ILE A 14 10.87 -33.78 -9.37
CA ILE A 14 12.15 -33.10 -9.13
C ILE A 14 12.29 -32.74 -7.64
N ASP A 15 11.20 -32.38 -6.97
CA ASP A 15 11.14 -32.08 -5.53
C ASP A 15 11.63 -33.25 -4.67
N GLU A 16 11.40 -34.49 -5.09
CA GLU A 16 11.84 -35.68 -4.38
C GLU A 16 13.34 -35.98 -4.57
N ILE A 17 13.90 -35.48 -5.68
CA ILE A 17 15.32 -35.61 -5.98
C ILE A 17 16.15 -34.57 -5.22
N PHE A 18 15.60 -33.38 -5.05
CA PHE A 18 16.17 -32.31 -4.24
C PHE A 18 15.79 -32.50 -2.77
N LYS A 19 16.65 -33.12 -1.97
CA LYS A 19 16.41 -33.58 -0.59
C LYS A 19 16.10 -32.46 0.44
N SER A 20 16.16 -31.20 0.12
CA SER A 20 15.80 -30.10 1.01
C SER A 20 14.78 -29.16 0.39
N GLU A 21 13.81 -28.68 1.18
CA GLU A 21 12.81 -27.72 0.72
C GLU A 21 13.42 -26.45 0.13
N GLU A 22 14.58 -26.05 0.65
CA GLU A 22 15.32 -24.88 0.15
C GLU A 22 15.92 -25.03 -1.25
N THR A 23 16.11 -26.27 -1.76
CA THR A 23 16.72 -26.51 -3.08
C THR A 23 15.70 -26.74 -4.19
N LYS A 24 14.46 -27.08 -3.86
CA LYS A 24 13.42 -27.42 -4.85
C LYS A 24 12.90 -26.24 -5.68
N HIS A 25 13.06 -25.01 -5.19
CA HIS A 25 12.54 -23.80 -5.84
C HIS A 25 13.60 -22.96 -6.55
N ARG A 26 14.84 -23.43 -6.69
CA ARG A 26 15.98 -22.64 -7.18
C ARG A 26 16.48 -23.01 -8.59
N LEU A 27 15.55 -23.35 -9.48
CA LEU A 27 15.85 -23.58 -10.90
C LEU A 27 15.38 -22.40 -11.76
N THR A 28 15.61 -21.19 -11.28
CA THR A 28 15.07 -19.93 -11.83
C THR A 28 15.60 -19.54 -13.20
N LEU A 29 16.71 -20.14 -13.61
CA LEU A 29 17.27 -19.93 -14.96
C LEU A 29 16.52 -20.68 -16.06
N PHE A 30 15.56 -21.54 -15.70
CA PHE A 30 14.86 -22.39 -16.62
C PHE A 30 13.36 -22.17 -16.61
N LYS A 31 12.73 -22.24 -17.80
CA LYS A 31 11.28 -22.16 -17.93
C LYS A 31 10.59 -23.28 -17.16
N THR A 32 9.47 -22.99 -16.55
CA THR A 32 8.65 -24.00 -15.84
C THR A 32 8.28 -25.17 -16.74
N GLU A 33 8.08 -24.92 -18.05
CA GLU A 33 7.81 -25.95 -19.05
C GLU A 33 8.98 -26.96 -19.18
N TYR A 34 10.23 -26.50 -19.09
CA TYR A 34 11.40 -27.36 -19.14
C TYR A 34 11.50 -28.25 -17.90
N ILE A 35 11.16 -27.69 -16.74
CA ILE A 35 11.14 -28.43 -15.49
C ILE A 35 10.06 -29.51 -15.53
N LYS A 36 8.82 -29.15 -15.92
CA LYS A 36 7.71 -30.11 -16.12
C LYS A 36 8.03 -31.16 -17.17
N TRP A 37 8.61 -30.75 -18.30
CA TRP A 37 9.05 -31.68 -19.32
C TRP A 37 10.09 -32.65 -18.75
N LEU A 38 11.10 -32.21 -18.00
CA LEU A 38 12.12 -33.07 -17.42
C LEU A 38 11.51 -34.09 -16.46
N GLU A 39 10.50 -33.74 -15.69
CA GLU A 39 9.77 -34.68 -14.83
C GLU A 39 9.15 -35.82 -15.64
N THR A 40 8.66 -35.56 -16.85
CA THR A 40 8.13 -36.62 -17.75
C THR A 40 9.20 -37.56 -18.29
N GLN A 41 10.47 -37.16 -18.25
CA GLN A 41 11.60 -37.96 -18.72
C GLN A 41 12.21 -38.84 -17.62
N LEU A 42 11.74 -38.73 -16.37
CA LEU A 42 12.21 -39.50 -15.23
C LEU A 42 11.65 -40.93 -15.28
N PHE A 43 12.51 -41.92 -15.13
CA PHE A 43 12.12 -43.32 -15.03
C PHE A 43 12.88 -44.05 -13.90
N GLU A 44 12.37 -45.19 -13.49
CA GLU A 44 12.98 -46.00 -12.44
C GLU A 44 13.99 -47.01 -13.00
N LYS A 45 15.17 -47.06 -12.38
CA LYS A 45 16.18 -48.09 -12.65
C LYS A 45 16.84 -48.48 -11.33
N ASN A 46 16.70 -49.75 -10.94
CA ASN A 46 17.23 -50.30 -9.69
C ASN A 46 16.74 -49.53 -8.43
N GLY A 47 15.47 -49.20 -8.37
CA GLY A 47 14.85 -48.44 -7.22
C GLY A 47 15.29 -46.99 -7.12
N LYS A 48 15.90 -46.39 -8.16
CA LYS A 48 16.37 -44.99 -8.17
C LYS A 48 15.88 -44.23 -9.40
N PRO A 49 15.70 -42.90 -9.31
CA PRO A 49 15.35 -42.11 -10.45
C PRO A 49 16.52 -41.96 -11.43
N TYR A 50 16.23 -42.18 -12.69
CA TYR A 50 17.14 -42.05 -13.84
C TYR A 50 16.48 -41.18 -14.90
N LEU A 51 17.26 -40.64 -15.79
CA LEU A 51 16.85 -39.96 -17.01
C LEU A 51 17.77 -40.29 -18.18
N LYS A 52 17.27 -40.10 -19.38
CA LYS A 52 18.06 -40.23 -20.60
C LYS A 52 18.73 -38.91 -20.92
N CYS A 53 20.06 -38.88 -21.06
CA CYS A 53 20.81 -37.68 -21.40
C CYS A 53 20.48 -37.22 -22.82
N LEU A 54 20.06 -35.98 -22.98
CA LEU A 54 19.67 -35.39 -24.26
C LEU A 54 20.80 -35.34 -25.31
N ALA A 55 22.05 -35.16 -24.85
CA ALA A 55 23.19 -35.09 -25.76
C ALA A 55 23.78 -36.46 -26.12
N SER A 56 23.87 -37.38 -25.15
CA SER A 56 24.59 -38.68 -25.35
C SER A 56 23.68 -39.91 -25.49
N ASP A 57 22.36 -39.74 -25.29
CA ASP A 57 21.37 -40.82 -25.27
C ASP A 57 21.60 -41.91 -24.21
N LYS A 58 22.50 -41.71 -23.26
CA LYS A 58 22.82 -42.66 -22.18
C LYS A 58 21.94 -42.45 -20.97
N ASP A 59 21.57 -43.53 -20.29
CA ASP A 59 20.89 -43.47 -19.01
C ASP A 59 21.80 -42.92 -17.91
N ARG A 60 21.31 -41.90 -17.18
CA ARG A 60 22.05 -41.27 -16.08
C ARG A 60 21.24 -41.21 -14.82
N PRO A 61 21.86 -41.42 -13.63
CA PRO A 61 21.15 -41.19 -12.37
C PRO A 61 20.68 -39.74 -12.27
N ALA A 62 19.40 -39.50 -11.99
CA ALA A 62 18.81 -38.19 -11.84
C ALA A 62 19.23 -37.54 -10.49
N LYS A 63 20.47 -37.05 -10.40
CA LYS A 63 20.97 -36.27 -9.25
C LYS A 63 20.73 -34.79 -9.46
N PRO A 64 20.72 -33.96 -8.40
CA PRO A 64 20.50 -32.51 -8.54
C PRO A 64 21.39 -31.83 -9.59
N GLU A 65 22.67 -32.16 -9.67
CA GLU A 65 23.59 -31.61 -10.66
C GLU A 65 23.28 -32.09 -12.09
N GLU A 66 22.84 -33.34 -12.24
CA GLU A 66 22.40 -33.87 -13.53
C GLU A 66 21.09 -33.24 -14.01
N ILE A 67 20.17 -32.91 -13.09
CA ILE A 67 18.96 -32.17 -13.42
C ILE A 67 19.34 -30.79 -14.03
N VAL A 68 20.22 -30.04 -13.38
CA VAL A 68 20.67 -28.73 -13.89
C VAL A 68 21.38 -28.91 -15.25
N ARG A 69 22.21 -29.95 -15.42
CA ARG A 69 22.88 -30.26 -16.67
C ARG A 69 21.91 -30.52 -17.82
N GLN A 70 20.87 -31.31 -17.59
CA GLN A 70 19.89 -31.65 -18.65
C GLN A 70 19.01 -30.43 -19.01
N LEU A 71 18.65 -29.58 -18.03
CA LEU A 71 17.96 -28.32 -18.30
C LEU A 71 18.82 -27.37 -19.16
N TRP A 72 20.12 -27.28 -18.90
CA TRP A 72 21.04 -26.52 -19.76
C TRP A 72 21.13 -27.10 -21.17
N ILE A 73 21.25 -28.41 -21.32
CA ILE A 73 21.29 -29.06 -22.64
C ILE A 73 19.98 -28.74 -23.40
N LYS A 74 18.84 -28.87 -22.75
CA LYS A 74 17.55 -28.52 -23.39
C LYS A 74 17.50 -27.05 -23.80
N LYS A 75 17.99 -26.14 -22.97
CA LYS A 75 18.06 -24.71 -23.27
C LYS A 75 18.99 -24.43 -24.44
N LEU A 76 20.14 -25.11 -24.52
CA LEU A 76 21.08 -25.01 -25.63
C LEU A 76 20.46 -25.47 -26.96
N LEU A 77 19.67 -26.54 -26.94
CA LEU A 77 18.97 -27.06 -28.12
C LEU A 77 17.82 -26.15 -28.57
N GLU A 78 16.97 -25.67 -27.66
CA GLU A 78 15.71 -25.02 -27.98
C GLU A 78 15.78 -23.48 -28.02
N GLU A 79 16.64 -22.86 -27.21
CA GLU A 79 16.74 -21.39 -27.16
C GLU A 79 17.98 -20.85 -27.88
N TYR A 80 19.11 -21.58 -27.77
CA TYR A 80 20.35 -21.20 -28.45
C TYR A 80 20.54 -21.90 -29.79
N HIS A 81 19.66 -22.87 -30.12
CA HIS A 81 19.59 -23.60 -31.38
C HIS A 81 20.87 -24.38 -31.77
N TYR A 82 21.70 -24.73 -30.78
CA TYR A 82 22.89 -25.55 -31.06
C TYR A 82 22.48 -26.96 -31.46
N PRO A 83 23.01 -27.49 -32.60
CA PRO A 83 22.76 -28.89 -33.00
C PRO A 83 23.28 -29.88 -31.94
N LYS A 84 22.53 -30.97 -31.73
CA LYS A 84 22.86 -32.00 -30.73
C LYS A 84 24.29 -32.56 -30.91
N GLU A 85 24.75 -32.71 -32.16
CA GLU A 85 26.04 -33.22 -32.52
C GLU A 85 27.20 -32.37 -32.01
N ARG A 86 26.97 -31.06 -31.82
CA ARG A 86 27.95 -30.13 -31.27
C ARG A 86 27.99 -30.15 -29.73
N ILE A 87 27.03 -30.77 -29.06
CA ILE A 87 26.97 -30.82 -27.61
C ILE A 87 27.58 -32.08 -27.07
N LYS A 88 28.66 -31.98 -26.31
CA LYS A 88 29.32 -33.08 -25.63
C LYS A 88 29.12 -32.99 -24.12
N VAL A 89 29.05 -34.09 -23.43
CA VAL A 89 28.92 -34.14 -21.98
C VAL A 89 30.05 -34.96 -21.37
N GLU A 90 30.49 -34.56 -20.16
CA GLU A 90 31.63 -35.18 -19.48
C GLU A 90 32.88 -35.25 -20.40
N TYR A 91 33.15 -34.08 -21.01
CA TYR A 91 34.25 -33.92 -21.96
C TYR A 91 35.59 -33.94 -21.22
N ALA A 92 36.49 -34.86 -21.58
CA ALA A 92 37.83 -34.99 -20.99
C ALA A 92 38.69 -33.77 -21.38
N VAL A 93 39.16 -33.00 -20.40
CA VAL A 93 39.99 -31.81 -20.61
C VAL A 93 41.48 -32.18 -20.59
N TRP A 94 42.20 -31.71 -21.58
CA TRP A 94 43.65 -31.99 -21.74
C TRP A 94 44.51 -30.88 -21.11
N PHE A 95 45.38 -31.28 -20.17
CA PHE A 95 46.38 -30.38 -19.57
C PHE A 95 47.79 -30.83 -20.04
N GLY A 96 48.29 -30.17 -21.10
CA GLY A 96 49.59 -30.51 -21.69
C GLY A 96 49.61 -31.94 -22.30
N SER A 97 50.52 -32.81 -21.88
CA SER A 97 50.64 -34.19 -22.39
C SER A 97 49.79 -35.24 -21.65
N GLY A 98 48.98 -34.83 -20.65
CA GLY A 98 48.20 -35.75 -19.83
C GLY A 98 46.68 -35.42 -19.87
N VAL A 99 45.83 -36.46 -19.88
CA VAL A 99 44.42 -36.34 -19.67
C VAL A 99 44.17 -36.12 -18.18
N SER A 100 43.41 -35.08 -17.80
CA SER A 100 42.99 -34.90 -16.42
C SER A 100 41.94 -35.95 -16.04
N ASP A 101 41.95 -36.41 -14.78
CA ASP A 101 40.83 -37.18 -14.20
C ASP A 101 39.53 -36.38 -14.07
N LYS A 102 39.56 -35.08 -14.43
CA LYS A 102 38.39 -34.17 -14.38
C LYS A 102 37.88 -33.89 -15.79
N SER A 103 36.56 -33.86 -15.93
CA SER A 103 35.87 -33.56 -17.18
C SER A 103 34.99 -32.35 -17.05
N ALA A 104 34.85 -31.60 -18.14
CA ALA A 104 33.89 -30.50 -18.25
C ALA A 104 32.44 -31.05 -18.36
N ASP A 105 31.48 -30.44 -17.67
CA ASP A 105 30.11 -30.95 -17.60
C ASP A 105 29.40 -30.97 -18.95
N ILE A 106 29.44 -29.85 -19.67
CA ILE A 106 28.88 -29.70 -21.03
C ILE A 106 29.91 -28.92 -21.84
N VAL A 107 30.11 -29.30 -23.09
CA VAL A 107 30.92 -28.57 -24.07
C VAL A 107 30.13 -28.42 -25.36
N VAL A 108 30.05 -27.20 -25.86
CA VAL A 108 29.57 -26.90 -27.21
C VAL A 108 30.80 -26.77 -28.12
N MET A 109 30.88 -27.65 -29.11
CA MET A 109 32.02 -27.65 -30.05
C MET A 109 31.82 -26.54 -31.10
N GLN A 110 32.92 -26.05 -31.69
CA GLN A 110 32.90 -25.22 -32.89
C GLN A 110 32.29 -25.99 -34.06
N THR A 111 32.08 -25.31 -35.18
CA THR A 111 31.52 -25.91 -36.40
C THR A 111 32.44 -26.97 -37.01
N ASP A 112 33.76 -26.94 -36.68
CA ASP A 112 34.73 -27.97 -37.08
C ASP A 112 34.53 -29.30 -36.32
N GLY A 113 33.83 -29.27 -35.18
CA GLY A 113 33.59 -30.46 -34.33
C GLY A 113 34.80 -30.90 -33.51
N GLU A 114 35.94 -30.21 -33.62
CA GLU A 114 37.21 -30.56 -32.98
C GLU A 114 37.53 -29.68 -31.79
N HIS A 115 37.25 -28.36 -31.89
CA HIS A 115 37.64 -27.39 -30.87
C HIS A 115 36.45 -26.99 -30.01
N PRO A 116 36.58 -26.89 -28.67
CA PRO A 116 35.57 -26.35 -27.76
C PRO A 116 35.31 -24.86 -28.03
N TYR A 117 34.00 -24.51 -28.17
CA TYR A 117 33.54 -23.14 -28.30
C TYR A 117 33.04 -22.58 -26.96
N ILE A 118 32.22 -23.38 -26.25
CA ILE A 118 31.67 -23.01 -24.95
C ILE A 118 31.90 -24.17 -23.99
N ILE A 119 32.46 -23.94 -22.83
CA ILE A 119 32.61 -24.93 -21.74
C ILE A 119 31.71 -24.54 -20.58
N PHE A 120 30.92 -25.50 -20.12
CA PHE A 120 30.08 -25.34 -18.94
C PHE A 120 30.64 -26.13 -17.76
N GLU A 121 30.63 -25.48 -16.61
CA GLU A 121 30.78 -26.10 -15.31
C GLU A 121 29.45 -25.96 -14.55
N VAL A 122 28.78 -27.08 -14.31
CA VAL A 122 27.45 -27.11 -13.69
C VAL A 122 27.57 -27.57 -12.26
N LYS A 123 26.82 -26.93 -11.36
CA LYS A 123 26.72 -27.32 -9.96
C LYS A 123 25.26 -27.52 -9.56
N LYS A 124 25.02 -28.29 -8.50
CA LYS A 124 23.71 -28.33 -7.89
C LYS A 124 23.38 -26.99 -7.24
N PRO A 125 22.09 -26.63 -7.09
CA PRO A 125 21.68 -25.41 -6.42
C PRO A 125 22.40 -25.17 -5.09
N LYS A 126 22.63 -23.90 -4.74
CA LYS A 126 23.42 -23.39 -3.58
C LYS A 126 24.94 -23.60 -3.61
N ARG A 127 25.47 -24.43 -4.50
CA ARG A 127 26.95 -24.52 -4.62
C ARG A 127 27.48 -23.34 -5.42
N LYS A 128 28.61 -22.77 -4.94
CA LYS A 128 29.27 -21.58 -5.54
C LYS A 128 30.72 -21.86 -5.97
N ASP A 129 31.19 -23.08 -5.78
CA ASP A 129 32.50 -23.53 -6.20
C ASP A 129 32.55 -23.90 -7.69
N GLY A 130 33.72 -24.04 -8.26
CA GLY A 130 33.93 -24.50 -9.64
C GLY A 130 34.34 -23.42 -10.64
N LEU A 131 34.21 -22.10 -10.30
CA LEU A 131 34.55 -21.01 -11.23
C LEU A 131 36.05 -21.03 -11.64
N GLN A 132 36.95 -21.32 -10.70
CA GLN A 132 38.38 -21.44 -11.00
C GLN A 132 38.66 -22.69 -11.85
N GLN A 133 37.92 -23.77 -11.62
CA GLN A 133 37.98 -24.97 -12.43
C GLN A 133 37.56 -24.69 -13.87
N LEU A 134 36.45 -23.98 -14.07
CA LEU A 134 35.99 -23.55 -15.38
C LEU A 134 37.06 -22.71 -16.12
N LYS A 135 37.65 -21.70 -15.45
CA LYS A 135 38.73 -20.89 -16.03
C LYS A 135 39.90 -21.73 -16.45
N SER A 136 40.30 -22.71 -15.65
CA SER A 136 41.36 -23.64 -15.99
C SER A 136 41.03 -24.49 -17.21
N TYR A 137 39.78 -24.96 -17.34
CA TYR A 137 39.35 -25.72 -18.51
C TYR A 137 39.35 -24.87 -19.79
N CYS A 138 38.80 -23.63 -19.72
CA CYS A 138 38.85 -22.69 -20.85
C CYS A 138 40.28 -22.38 -21.32
N ASN A 139 41.24 -22.29 -20.38
CA ASN A 139 42.63 -22.07 -20.73
C ASN A 139 43.26 -23.30 -21.36
N ALA A 140 43.01 -24.47 -20.81
CA ALA A 140 43.59 -25.73 -21.31
C ALA A 140 43.11 -26.07 -22.71
N GLU A 141 41.84 -25.93 -22.99
CA GLU A 141 41.21 -26.28 -24.27
C GLU A 141 41.15 -25.10 -25.26
N GLY A 142 41.58 -23.90 -24.85
CA GLY A 142 41.53 -22.73 -25.73
C GLY A 142 40.08 -22.20 -25.98
N SER A 143 39.10 -22.64 -25.19
CA SER A 143 37.72 -22.21 -25.37
C SER A 143 37.54 -20.71 -25.14
N PRO A 144 36.94 -19.95 -26.05
CA PRO A 144 36.70 -18.52 -25.86
C PRO A 144 35.61 -18.20 -24.85
N ILE A 145 34.70 -19.11 -24.55
CA ILE A 145 33.58 -18.88 -23.64
C ILE A 145 33.55 -19.96 -22.56
N GLY A 146 33.40 -19.49 -21.31
CA GLY A 146 33.15 -20.34 -20.15
C GLY A 146 31.83 -19.96 -19.48
N VAL A 147 31.02 -20.98 -19.12
CA VAL A 147 29.73 -20.78 -18.45
C VAL A 147 29.73 -21.58 -17.14
N TRP A 148 29.52 -20.87 -16.05
CA TRP A 148 29.29 -21.49 -14.75
C TRP A 148 27.82 -21.29 -14.33
N SER A 149 27.18 -22.38 -13.87
CA SER A 149 25.82 -22.29 -13.39
C SER A 149 25.49 -23.35 -12.34
N ASN A 150 24.63 -22.96 -11.35
CA ASN A 150 24.05 -23.88 -10.40
C ASN A 150 22.53 -24.01 -10.55
N GLY A 151 21.97 -23.52 -11.67
CA GLY A 151 20.53 -23.52 -11.94
C GLY A 151 19.79 -22.27 -11.43
N GLU A 152 20.43 -21.49 -10.59
CA GLU A 152 19.94 -20.24 -10.01
C GLU A 152 20.84 -19.06 -10.40
N GLU A 153 22.14 -19.24 -10.25
CA GLU A 153 23.18 -18.28 -10.61
C GLU A 153 23.83 -18.66 -11.95
N LEU A 154 24.17 -17.63 -12.72
CA LEU A 154 24.84 -17.78 -14.03
C LEU A 154 25.99 -16.79 -14.13
N VAL A 155 27.17 -17.30 -14.51
CA VAL A 155 28.33 -16.49 -14.83
C VAL A 155 28.83 -16.90 -16.21
N ILE A 156 28.90 -15.95 -17.15
CA ILE A 156 29.35 -16.18 -18.52
C ILE A 156 30.66 -15.40 -18.71
N LEU A 157 31.74 -16.14 -19.02
CA LEU A 157 33.09 -15.58 -19.16
C LEU A 157 33.50 -15.61 -20.62
N HIS A 158 34.08 -14.53 -21.09
CA HIS A 158 34.87 -14.45 -22.30
C HIS A 158 36.37 -14.55 -21.90
N ARG A 159 37.08 -15.49 -22.49
CA ARG A 159 38.52 -15.61 -22.37
C ARG A 159 39.17 -14.73 -23.45
N GLU A 160 39.64 -13.57 -23.10
CA GLU A 160 40.28 -12.60 -24.00
C GLU A 160 41.70 -13.10 -24.39
N GLU A 161 42.46 -13.50 -23.35
CA GLU A 161 43.80 -14.08 -23.47
C GLU A 161 43.95 -15.19 -22.42
N PRO A 162 45.01 -16.01 -22.49
CA PRO A 162 45.28 -16.98 -21.43
C PRO A 162 45.31 -16.32 -20.04
N ASN A 163 44.46 -16.85 -19.13
CA ASN A 163 44.25 -16.35 -17.76
C ASN A 163 43.53 -14.98 -17.63
N ILE A 164 43.18 -14.32 -18.73
CA ILE A 164 42.44 -13.05 -18.71
C ILE A 164 40.99 -13.34 -19.13
N PHE A 165 40.05 -13.06 -18.20
CA PHE A 165 38.63 -13.32 -18.39
C PHE A 165 37.84 -12.05 -18.06
N SER A 166 36.94 -11.68 -18.98
CA SER A 166 35.88 -10.70 -18.74
C SER A 166 34.53 -11.41 -18.67
N GLN A 167 33.57 -10.80 -18.02
CA GLN A 167 32.18 -11.31 -18.00
C GLN A 167 31.41 -10.71 -19.16
N ILE A 168 30.63 -11.53 -19.89
CA ILE A 168 29.75 -11.10 -20.97
C ILE A 168 28.28 -11.31 -20.62
N SER A 169 27.38 -10.64 -21.36
CA SER A 169 25.97 -10.53 -21.03
C SER A 169 25.12 -11.75 -21.38
N SER A 170 25.50 -12.50 -22.40
CA SER A 170 24.75 -13.65 -22.90
C SER A 170 25.66 -14.68 -23.56
N ILE A 171 25.12 -15.90 -23.71
CA ILE A 171 25.70 -16.93 -24.55
C ILE A 171 25.30 -16.64 -26.00
N PRO A 172 26.21 -16.67 -26.98
CA PRO A 172 25.84 -16.55 -28.39
C PRO A 172 24.85 -17.67 -28.80
N THR A 173 23.89 -17.37 -29.66
CA THR A 173 23.11 -18.42 -30.35
C THR A 173 23.95 -19.05 -31.46
N VAL A 174 23.47 -20.13 -32.09
CA VAL A 174 24.19 -20.80 -33.18
C VAL A 174 24.48 -19.86 -34.37
N ASP A 175 23.62 -18.86 -34.59
CA ASP A 175 23.71 -17.87 -35.67
C ASP A 175 24.46 -16.59 -35.28
N GLN A 176 24.90 -16.46 -34.03
CA GLN A 176 25.65 -15.31 -33.51
C GLN A 176 27.12 -15.68 -33.30
N THR A 177 27.99 -14.73 -33.58
CA THR A 177 29.39 -14.79 -33.17
C THR A 177 29.56 -14.23 -31.77
N LEU A 178 30.65 -14.59 -31.10
CA LEU A 178 31.02 -13.98 -29.83
C LEU A 178 31.18 -12.44 -29.96
N GLN A 179 31.69 -11.96 -31.08
CA GLN A 179 31.85 -10.54 -31.35
C GLN A 179 30.50 -9.82 -31.43
N ASP A 180 29.47 -10.46 -31.98
CA ASP A 180 28.09 -9.90 -32.02
C ASP A 180 27.57 -9.66 -30.59
N VAL A 181 27.78 -10.61 -29.69
CA VAL A 181 27.36 -10.48 -28.28
C VAL A 181 28.12 -9.38 -27.55
N ILE A 182 29.44 -9.25 -27.77
CA ILE A 182 30.28 -8.22 -27.11
C ILE A 182 29.96 -6.82 -27.65
N THR A 183 29.70 -6.68 -28.96
CA THR A 183 29.46 -5.38 -29.62
C THR A 183 28.03 -4.97 -29.68
N GLU A 184 27.10 -5.85 -29.35
CA GLU A 184 25.67 -5.59 -29.43
C GLU A 184 25.25 -4.41 -28.56
N GLN A 185 24.67 -3.38 -29.20
CA GLN A 185 24.12 -2.23 -28.51
C GLN A 185 22.66 -2.49 -28.11
N TRP A 186 22.40 -2.51 -26.80
CA TRP A 186 21.07 -2.65 -26.28
C TRP A 186 20.36 -1.31 -26.19
N THR A 187 19.20 -1.22 -26.86
CA THR A 187 18.26 -0.09 -26.77
C THR A 187 17.12 -0.44 -25.82
N ILE A 188 16.31 0.56 -25.49
CA ILE A 188 15.10 0.33 -24.65
C ILE A 188 14.10 -0.61 -25.36
N ASP A 189 14.00 -0.54 -26.67
CA ASP A 189 13.09 -1.41 -27.42
C ASP A 189 13.58 -2.86 -27.42
N LYS A 190 14.89 -3.09 -27.51
CA LYS A 190 15.46 -4.42 -27.34
C LYS A 190 15.27 -4.94 -25.93
N LEU A 191 15.48 -4.11 -24.89
CA LEU A 191 15.24 -4.49 -23.51
C LEU A 191 13.76 -4.86 -23.27
N LYS A 192 12.82 -4.17 -23.93
CA LYS A 192 11.38 -4.54 -23.87
C LYS A 192 11.11 -5.92 -24.47
N GLN A 193 11.71 -6.21 -25.64
CA GLN A 193 11.56 -7.51 -26.32
C GLN A 193 12.17 -8.67 -25.52
N GLU A 194 13.31 -8.42 -24.89
CA GLU A 194 14.09 -9.41 -24.13
C GLU A 194 13.75 -9.46 -22.64
N ASN A 195 12.78 -8.68 -22.16
CA ASN A 195 12.42 -8.53 -20.75
C ASN A 195 12.12 -9.88 -20.10
N ARG A 196 12.98 -10.32 -19.19
CA ARG A 196 12.89 -11.59 -18.49
C ARG A 196 11.66 -11.74 -17.62
N LEU A 197 11.15 -10.63 -17.05
CA LEU A 197 9.91 -10.65 -16.25
C LEU A 197 8.72 -11.17 -17.08
N VAL A 198 8.68 -10.81 -18.37
CA VAL A 198 7.61 -11.22 -19.28
C VAL A 198 7.89 -12.57 -19.92
N LYS A 199 9.11 -12.76 -20.47
CA LYS A 199 9.48 -13.99 -21.19
C LYS A 199 9.53 -15.22 -20.29
N GLU A 200 10.09 -15.06 -19.08
CA GLU A 200 10.32 -16.16 -18.15
C GLU A 200 9.26 -16.21 -17.04
N ARG A 201 8.28 -15.27 -17.03
CA ARG A 201 7.26 -15.11 -15.98
C ARG A 201 7.90 -15.04 -14.59
N LEU A 202 8.99 -14.30 -14.46
CA LEU A 202 9.70 -14.14 -13.21
C LEU A 202 9.02 -13.09 -12.34
N SER A 203 9.00 -13.35 -11.04
CA SER A 203 8.56 -12.38 -10.03
C SER A 203 9.66 -11.35 -9.74
N LEU A 204 9.36 -10.06 -9.85
CA LEU A 204 10.29 -9.00 -9.45
C LEU A 204 10.61 -9.07 -7.95
N LYS A 205 9.64 -9.42 -7.11
CA LYS A 205 9.84 -9.72 -5.68
C LYS A 205 10.97 -10.72 -5.47
N LYS A 206 10.95 -11.82 -6.21
CA LYS A 206 11.98 -12.86 -6.10
C LYS A 206 13.35 -12.35 -6.55
N ILE A 207 13.42 -11.61 -7.65
CA ILE A 207 14.67 -11.02 -8.14
C ILE A 207 15.28 -10.07 -7.09
N ILE A 208 14.46 -9.25 -6.45
CA ILE A 208 14.93 -8.32 -5.41
C ILE A 208 15.43 -9.08 -4.18
N LEU A 209 14.70 -10.13 -3.73
CA LEU A 209 15.13 -10.98 -2.61
C LEU A 209 16.44 -11.69 -2.90
N ASP A 210 16.59 -12.30 -4.09
CA ASP A 210 17.81 -12.98 -4.49
C ASP A 210 19.00 -12.00 -4.58
N LEU A 211 18.74 -10.76 -5.00
CA LEU A 211 19.72 -9.69 -5.03
C LEU A 211 20.13 -9.25 -3.62
N GLU A 212 19.17 -9.13 -2.69
CA GLU A 212 19.44 -8.79 -1.30
C GLU A 212 20.28 -9.88 -0.62
N ASP A 213 19.91 -11.14 -0.80
CA ASP A 213 20.69 -12.29 -0.32
C ASP A 213 22.12 -12.28 -0.88
N LEU A 214 22.27 -11.93 -2.16
CA LEU A 214 23.58 -11.82 -2.81
C LEU A 214 24.42 -10.69 -2.22
N VAL A 215 23.82 -9.53 -1.96
CA VAL A 215 24.45 -8.39 -1.29
C VAL A 215 24.89 -8.78 0.12
N LEU A 216 24.00 -9.39 0.92
CA LEU A 216 24.30 -9.84 2.28
C LEU A 216 25.43 -10.88 2.33
N ALA A 217 25.43 -11.83 1.39
CA ALA A 217 26.45 -12.88 1.36
C ALA A 217 27.87 -12.38 1.08
N ASN A 218 28.00 -11.19 0.47
CA ASN A 218 29.27 -10.67 -0.04
C ASN A 218 29.71 -9.33 0.58
N ALA A 219 28.92 -8.80 1.51
CA ALA A 219 29.11 -7.45 2.02
C ALA A 219 29.70 -7.45 3.44
N GLU A 220 31.03 -7.41 3.54
CA GLU A 220 31.68 -6.98 4.80
C GLU A 220 31.42 -5.50 5.02
N GLY A 221 30.67 -5.15 6.10
CA GLY A 221 30.45 -3.76 6.53
C GLY A 221 29.29 -3.03 5.85
N ILE A 222 28.35 -3.74 5.24
CA ILE A 222 27.07 -3.18 4.78
C ILE A 222 26.00 -3.52 5.82
N ASP A 223 25.56 -2.50 6.56
CA ASP A 223 24.53 -2.64 7.61
C ASP A 223 23.09 -2.72 7.04
N ASP A 224 22.90 -2.27 5.78
CA ASP A 224 21.60 -2.24 5.10
C ASP A 224 21.73 -2.70 3.64
N SER A 225 21.50 -3.99 3.41
CA SER A 225 21.52 -4.61 2.05
C SER A 225 20.43 -4.02 1.16
N PHE A 226 19.27 -3.72 1.75
CA PHE A 226 18.16 -3.11 1.07
C PHE A 226 18.53 -1.76 0.43
N ASP A 227 19.27 -0.90 1.16
CA ASP A 227 19.70 0.40 0.63
C ASP A 227 20.64 0.25 -0.60
N GLU A 228 21.53 -0.75 -0.60
CA GLU A 228 22.41 -1.02 -1.74
C GLU A 228 21.64 -1.54 -2.96
N VAL A 229 20.69 -2.47 -2.77
CA VAL A 229 19.80 -2.94 -3.85
C VAL A 229 18.98 -1.78 -4.42
N PHE A 230 18.51 -0.90 -3.54
CA PHE A 230 17.73 0.28 -3.93
C PHE A 230 18.55 1.26 -4.80
N LYS A 231 19.84 1.47 -4.50
CA LYS A 231 20.73 2.28 -5.32
C LYS A 231 20.89 1.72 -6.73
N LEU A 232 20.98 0.39 -6.86
CA LEU A 232 21.04 -0.28 -8.16
C LEU A 232 19.73 -0.12 -8.95
N ILE A 233 18.59 -0.31 -8.31
CA ILE A 233 17.27 -0.08 -8.90
C ILE A 233 17.15 1.35 -9.42
N TYR A 234 17.57 2.35 -8.63
CA TYR A 234 17.55 3.75 -9.05
C TYR A 234 18.48 4.06 -10.22
N ALA A 235 19.68 3.53 -10.21
CA ALA A 235 20.62 3.68 -11.33
C ALA A 235 20.04 3.10 -12.63
N LYS A 236 19.38 1.93 -12.54
CA LYS A 236 18.72 1.27 -13.65
C LYS A 236 17.49 2.03 -14.14
N LEU A 237 16.61 2.46 -13.22
CA LEU A 237 15.44 3.27 -13.55
C LEU A 237 15.82 4.55 -14.29
N TYR A 238 16.92 5.21 -13.88
CA TYR A 238 17.40 6.40 -14.56
C TYR A 238 17.84 6.09 -15.99
N ASP A 239 18.59 5.04 -16.19
CA ASP A 239 19.09 4.64 -17.52
C ASP A 239 17.93 4.30 -18.47
N GLU A 240 16.97 3.52 -18.00
CA GLU A 240 15.78 3.18 -18.78
C GLU A 240 14.88 4.39 -19.05
N TRP A 241 14.74 5.30 -18.06
CA TRP A 241 14.02 6.55 -18.23
C TRP A 241 14.69 7.42 -19.28
N ALA A 242 16.01 7.57 -19.23
CA ALA A 242 16.76 8.37 -20.19
C ALA A 242 16.62 7.79 -21.60
N ALA A 243 16.70 6.47 -21.75
CA ALA A 243 16.53 5.79 -23.02
C ALA A 243 15.09 5.90 -23.57
N ALA A 244 14.07 5.82 -22.69
CA ALA A 244 12.69 5.95 -23.11
C ALA A 244 12.32 7.37 -23.55
N ASN A 245 12.99 8.39 -23.00
CA ASN A 245 12.76 9.80 -23.34
C ASN A 245 13.71 10.31 -24.45
N ASP A 246 14.63 9.48 -24.97
CA ASP A 246 15.44 9.84 -26.13
C ASP A 246 14.58 9.79 -27.42
N ARG A 247 14.36 10.95 -28.01
CA ARG A 247 13.56 11.11 -29.24
C ARG A 247 14.13 10.32 -30.43
N THR A 248 15.42 10.04 -30.42
CA THR A 248 16.09 9.27 -31.49
C THR A 248 15.89 7.77 -31.34
N ARG A 249 15.45 7.29 -30.17
CA ARG A 249 15.35 5.85 -29.80
C ARG A 249 16.63 5.04 -29.94
N ASN A 250 17.76 5.69 -30.16
CA ASN A 250 19.07 5.06 -30.33
C ASN A 250 19.92 5.10 -29.06
N HIS A 251 19.34 5.55 -27.94
CA HIS A 251 20.04 5.60 -26.66
C HIS A 251 20.44 4.20 -26.21
N LYS A 252 21.75 4.01 -26.04
CA LYS A 252 22.31 2.75 -25.51
C LYS A 252 21.96 2.60 -24.05
N ILE A 253 21.43 1.44 -23.67
CA ILE A 253 21.26 1.06 -22.27
C ILE A 253 22.64 0.87 -21.65
N HIS A 254 22.98 1.65 -20.63
CA HIS A 254 24.27 1.61 -19.95
C HIS A 254 24.27 0.69 -18.73
N PHE A 255 23.10 0.44 -18.12
CA PHE A 255 22.98 -0.51 -17.01
C PHE A 255 23.04 -1.95 -17.51
N ARG A 256 24.18 -2.32 -18.03
CA ARG A 256 24.47 -3.62 -18.65
C ARG A 256 25.97 -3.87 -18.73
N ILE A 257 26.36 -5.15 -18.74
CA ILE A 257 27.74 -5.60 -18.93
C ILE A 257 28.02 -5.70 -20.44
N TYR A 258 29.08 -5.04 -20.90
CA TYR A 258 29.53 -5.06 -22.29
C TYR A 258 30.98 -5.56 -22.43
N GLY A 259 31.50 -6.29 -21.43
CA GLY A 259 32.84 -6.83 -21.44
C GLY A 259 33.89 -5.93 -20.77
N GLU A 260 33.49 -4.79 -20.18
CA GLU A 260 34.37 -3.95 -19.39
C GLU A 260 34.85 -4.64 -18.11
N SER A 261 35.94 -4.15 -17.55
CA SER A 261 36.47 -4.63 -16.27
C SER A 261 35.46 -4.32 -15.12
N PRO A 262 35.48 -5.09 -14.01
CA PRO A 262 34.64 -4.83 -12.86
C PRO A 262 34.74 -3.39 -12.35
N ARG A 263 35.92 -2.79 -12.42
CA ARG A 263 36.15 -1.40 -11.99
C ARG A 263 35.47 -0.39 -12.91
N GLU A 264 35.61 -0.56 -14.22
CA GLU A 264 34.98 0.30 -15.22
C GLU A 264 33.45 0.19 -15.15
N LEU A 265 32.94 -1.02 -14.96
CA LEU A 265 31.50 -1.24 -14.72
C LEU A 265 31.03 -0.51 -13.47
N TYR A 266 31.79 -0.61 -12.36
CA TYR A 266 31.48 0.10 -11.12
C TYR A 266 31.39 1.62 -11.36
N ASP A 267 32.38 2.21 -12.01
CA ASP A 267 32.40 3.65 -12.28
C ASP A 267 31.24 4.07 -13.19
N LYS A 268 30.87 3.24 -14.18
CA LYS A 268 29.71 3.44 -15.06
C LYS A 268 28.40 3.42 -14.28
N ILE A 269 28.15 2.38 -13.48
CA ILE A 269 26.89 2.23 -12.72
C ILE A 269 26.77 3.30 -11.62
N ASN A 270 27.87 3.61 -10.93
CA ASN A 270 27.89 4.69 -9.95
C ASN A 270 27.68 6.07 -10.61
N GLY A 271 28.13 6.24 -11.85
CA GLY A 271 27.80 7.39 -12.68
C GLY A 271 26.31 7.49 -13.01
N LEU A 272 25.63 6.38 -13.30
CA LEU A 272 24.17 6.33 -13.47
C LEU A 272 23.44 6.69 -12.17
N PHE A 273 23.89 6.13 -11.05
CA PHE A 273 23.34 6.46 -9.74
C PHE A 273 23.49 7.94 -9.38
N ASN A 274 24.62 8.57 -9.68
CA ASN A 274 24.80 10.01 -9.46
C ASN A 274 23.85 10.84 -10.31
N ARG A 275 23.66 10.50 -11.58
CA ARG A 275 22.66 11.15 -12.45
C ARG A 275 21.23 10.94 -11.96
N ALA A 276 20.92 9.77 -11.42
CA ALA A 276 19.62 9.50 -10.78
C ALA A 276 19.41 10.42 -9.55
N LYS A 277 20.42 10.60 -8.70
CA LYS A 277 20.36 11.53 -7.55
C LYS A 277 20.11 12.97 -7.98
N ASP A 278 20.75 13.42 -9.05
CA ASP A 278 20.57 14.77 -9.57
C ASP A 278 19.18 14.97 -10.18
N LYS A 279 18.67 13.95 -10.84
CA LYS A 279 17.32 13.97 -11.44
C LYS A 279 16.22 13.92 -10.39
N TRP A 280 16.32 13.02 -9.42
CA TRP A 280 15.31 12.77 -8.38
C TRP A 280 15.87 13.12 -7.01
N ARG A 281 15.98 14.43 -6.76
CA ARG A 281 16.58 14.97 -5.53
C ARG A 281 15.81 14.58 -4.27
N GLY A 282 16.52 14.56 -3.14
CA GLY A 282 15.91 14.33 -1.82
C GLY A 282 15.65 12.85 -1.48
N ILE A 283 16.15 11.89 -2.28
CA ILE A 283 16.02 10.44 -2.00
C ILE A 283 17.28 9.91 -1.33
N PHE A 284 18.42 10.32 -1.85
CA PHE A 284 19.75 9.96 -1.35
C PHE A 284 20.56 11.21 -1.03
N GLY A 285 21.42 11.11 -0.02
CA GLY A 285 22.39 12.16 0.30
C GLY A 285 23.36 12.40 -0.86
N GLN A 286 23.86 13.64 -1.00
CA GLN A 286 24.79 13.99 -2.08
C GLN A 286 26.07 13.13 -2.06
N ASP A 287 26.54 12.78 -0.86
CA ASP A 287 27.76 11.99 -0.66
C ASP A 287 27.51 10.47 -0.75
N GLU A 288 26.25 10.03 -0.89
CA GLU A 288 25.95 8.60 -0.98
C GLU A 288 26.47 8.01 -2.29
N LYS A 289 27.11 6.84 -2.17
CA LYS A 289 27.67 6.04 -3.28
C LYS A 289 27.24 4.59 -3.11
N ILE A 290 27.33 3.84 -4.19
CA ILE A 290 27.23 2.38 -4.14
C ILE A 290 28.47 1.87 -3.38
N ARG A 291 28.26 1.05 -2.34
CA ARG A 291 29.31 0.52 -1.45
C ARG A 291 29.78 -0.89 -1.83
N LEU A 292 29.10 -1.52 -2.78
CA LEU A 292 29.49 -2.85 -3.27
C LEU A 292 30.89 -2.85 -3.85
N LYS A 293 31.66 -3.91 -3.61
CA LYS A 293 32.94 -4.13 -4.31
C LYS A 293 32.64 -4.32 -5.81
N PRO A 294 33.59 -3.91 -6.71
CA PRO A 294 33.38 -4.01 -8.16
C PRO A 294 32.95 -5.39 -8.66
N GLU A 295 33.52 -6.47 -8.12
CA GLU A 295 33.21 -7.85 -8.49
C GLU A 295 31.80 -8.25 -8.08
N HIS A 296 31.35 -7.80 -6.91
CA HIS A 296 29.98 -8.07 -6.43
C HIS A 296 28.96 -7.23 -7.19
N LEU A 297 29.27 -5.97 -7.50
CA LEU A 297 28.43 -5.13 -8.35
C LEU A 297 28.19 -5.78 -9.72
N LEU A 298 29.24 -6.34 -10.31
CA LEU A 298 29.15 -7.02 -11.60
C LEU A 298 28.11 -8.16 -11.55
N THR A 299 28.15 -8.97 -10.49
CA THR A 299 27.15 -10.04 -10.31
C THR A 299 25.75 -9.46 -10.14
N CYS A 300 25.57 -8.41 -9.34
CA CYS A 300 24.26 -7.76 -9.15
C CYS A 300 23.72 -7.18 -10.47
N VAL A 301 24.56 -6.56 -11.29
CA VAL A 301 24.17 -6.03 -12.61
C VAL A 301 23.73 -7.16 -13.54
N SER A 302 24.41 -8.31 -13.53
CA SER A 302 24.01 -9.46 -14.36
C SER A 302 22.62 -9.98 -14.05
N PHE A 303 22.16 -9.88 -12.81
CA PHE A 303 20.78 -10.24 -12.41
C PHE A 303 19.73 -9.27 -12.94
N LEU A 304 20.06 -7.96 -12.95
CA LEU A 304 19.10 -6.91 -13.29
C LEU A 304 19.14 -6.48 -14.76
N GLN A 305 20.21 -6.70 -15.48
CA GLN A 305 20.42 -6.12 -16.80
C GLN A 305 19.35 -6.47 -17.84
N ASP A 306 18.76 -7.67 -17.76
CA ASP A 306 17.72 -8.17 -18.68
C ASP A 306 16.28 -7.98 -18.14
N VAL A 307 16.13 -7.28 -17.02
CA VAL A 307 14.85 -6.95 -16.40
C VAL A 307 14.49 -5.51 -16.75
N LYS A 308 13.32 -5.26 -17.33
CA LYS A 308 12.81 -3.91 -17.58
C LYS A 308 12.00 -3.43 -16.38
N LEU A 309 12.41 -2.32 -15.79
CA LEU A 309 11.75 -1.75 -14.59
C LEU A 309 10.90 -0.51 -14.90
N PHE A 310 11.44 0.46 -15.66
CA PHE A 310 10.74 1.71 -15.91
C PHE A 310 9.50 1.49 -16.78
N ASN A 311 8.36 2.05 -16.35
CA ASN A 311 7.07 1.90 -17.00
C ASN A 311 6.72 0.40 -17.18
N ALA A 312 6.79 -0.34 -16.08
CA ALA A 312 6.46 -1.76 -16.01
C ALA A 312 4.95 -1.97 -15.81
N ASN A 313 4.49 -3.22 -15.98
CA ASN A 313 3.08 -3.55 -15.80
C ASN A 313 2.63 -3.57 -14.34
N LEU A 314 1.32 -3.49 -14.10
CA LEU A 314 0.74 -3.46 -12.76
C LEU A 314 1.17 -4.66 -11.92
N GLN A 315 1.25 -5.85 -12.53
CA GLN A 315 1.73 -7.06 -11.87
C GLN A 315 3.14 -6.91 -11.29
N VAL A 316 4.07 -6.43 -12.11
CA VAL A 316 5.47 -6.21 -11.69
C VAL A 316 5.53 -5.23 -10.53
N ILE A 317 4.67 -4.22 -10.57
CA ILE A 317 4.56 -3.21 -9.51
C ILE A 317 3.99 -3.83 -8.25
N ASP A 318 2.93 -4.63 -8.35
CA ASP A 318 2.30 -5.29 -7.20
C ASP A 318 3.24 -6.27 -6.51
N GLU A 319 4.01 -7.05 -7.26
CA GLU A 319 5.02 -7.94 -6.71
C GLU A 319 6.15 -7.19 -6.00
N ALA A 320 6.60 -6.07 -6.58
CA ALA A 320 7.54 -5.17 -5.92
C ALA A 320 6.94 -4.55 -4.65
N PHE A 321 5.65 -4.21 -4.69
CA PHE A 321 4.89 -3.68 -3.56
C PHE A 321 4.91 -4.62 -2.38
N GLU A 322 4.53 -5.88 -2.55
CA GLU A 322 4.50 -6.85 -1.46
C GLU A 322 5.86 -7.01 -0.75
N TYR A 323 6.94 -6.99 -1.52
CA TYR A 323 8.28 -7.06 -0.94
C TYR A 323 8.64 -5.79 -0.17
N LEU A 324 8.51 -4.64 -0.81
CA LEU A 324 8.92 -3.34 -0.27
C LEU A 324 8.12 -2.93 0.96
N ILE A 325 6.87 -3.40 1.08
CA ILE A 325 6.01 -3.22 2.26
C ILE A 325 6.60 -3.93 3.48
N THR A 326 6.98 -5.19 3.30
CA THR A 326 7.57 -5.98 4.38
C THR A 326 8.79 -5.26 4.95
N GLU A 327 9.58 -4.60 4.11
CA GLU A 327 10.75 -3.84 4.52
C GLU A 327 10.41 -2.51 5.24
N VAL A 328 9.37 -1.80 4.81
CA VAL A 328 8.90 -0.58 5.54
C VAL A 328 8.38 -0.94 6.93
N ALA A 329 7.69 -2.06 7.05
CA ALA A 329 7.10 -2.52 8.30
C ALA A 329 8.13 -3.02 9.33
N LYS A 330 9.32 -3.45 8.88
CA LYS A 330 10.44 -3.83 9.77
C LYS A 330 10.92 -2.61 10.55
N GLY A 331 10.45 -2.45 11.79
CA GLY A 331 11.03 -1.51 12.76
C GLY A 331 10.13 -0.37 13.26
N LYS A 332 8.89 -0.20 12.81
CA LYS A 332 7.99 0.84 13.35
C LYS A 332 6.61 0.27 13.67
N LYS A 333 6.22 0.33 14.94
CA LYS A 333 4.83 0.07 15.37
C LYS A 333 3.92 1.17 14.81
N GLY A 334 2.93 0.81 13.98
CA GLY A 334 1.84 1.71 13.57
C GLY A 334 1.87 2.23 12.11
N GLN A 335 2.79 1.78 11.28
CA GLN A 335 2.65 1.92 9.84
C GLN A 335 1.91 0.69 9.29
N TYR A 336 0.68 0.90 8.79
CA TYR A 336 -0.16 -0.15 8.25
C TYR A 336 -0.23 0.01 6.74
N PHE A 337 -0.02 -1.11 6.06
CA PHE A 337 -0.16 -1.16 4.62
C PHE A 337 -1.64 -1.39 4.26
N THR A 338 -2.10 -0.68 3.24
CA THR A 338 -3.46 -0.87 2.72
C THR A 338 -3.44 -1.99 1.68
N PRO A 339 -4.19 -3.08 1.90
CA PRO A 339 -4.29 -4.15 0.92
C PRO A 339 -4.77 -3.63 -0.45
N ARG A 340 -4.27 -4.24 -1.51
CA ARG A 340 -4.55 -3.84 -2.89
C ARG A 340 -6.05 -3.75 -3.17
N TRP A 341 -6.81 -4.77 -2.78
CA TRP A 341 -8.26 -4.79 -3.02
C TRP A 341 -9.04 -3.67 -2.29
N VAL A 342 -8.53 -3.18 -1.15
CA VAL A 342 -9.07 -1.97 -0.50
C VAL A 342 -8.75 -0.73 -1.32
N ILE A 343 -7.54 -0.65 -1.88
CA ILE A 343 -7.11 0.45 -2.76
C ILE A 343 -7.98 0.48 -4.01
N ASP A 344 -8.14 -0.68 -4.68
CA ASP A 344 -8.92 -0.81 -5.90
C ASP A 344 -10.38 -0.41 -5.69
N MET A 345 -11.00 -0.85 -4.58
CA MET A 345 -12.32 -0.40 -4.17
C MET A 345 -12.39 1.13 -4.05
N CYS A 346 -11.44 1.76 -3.34
CA CYS A 346 -11.43 3.20 -3.15
C CYS A 346 -11.28 3.96 -4.47
N VAL A 347 -10.37 3.53 -5.33
CA VAL A 347 -10.13 4.14 -6.64
C VAL A 347 -11.37 3.99 -7.53
N LYS A 348 -11.96 2.80 -7.60
CA LYS A 348 -13.19 2.55 -8.37
C LYS A 348 -14.36 3.40 -7.86
N MET A 349 -14.59 3.46 -6.56
CA MET A 349 -15.69 4.24 -5.99
C MET A 349 -15.54 5.75 -6.21
N LEU A 350 -14.32 6.30 -6.15
CA LEU A 350 -14.07 7.73 -6.40
C LEU A 350 -13.92 8.09 -7.87
N ASN A 351 -13.67 7.12 -8.75
CA ASN A 351 -13.60 7.28 -10.20
C ASN A 351 -12.75 8.48 -10.67
N PRO A 352 -11.42 8.48 -10.41
CA PRO A 352 -10.54 9.56 -10.86
C PRO A 352 -10.56 9.76 -12.38
N LYS A 353 -10.48 11.03 -12.82
CA LYS A 353 -10.44 11.41 -14.23
C LYS A 353 -9.08 12.05 -14.57
N ILE A 354 -8.68 11.97 -15.86
CA ILE A 354 -7.36 12.43 -16.33
C ILE A 354 -7.08 13.93 -16.10
N HIS A 355 -8.10 14.74 -15.86
CA HIS A 355 -7.97 16.16 -15.57
C HIS A 355 -7.98 16.50 -14.09
N GLU A 356 -8.12 15.52 -13.21
CA GLU A 356 -8.23 15.70 -11.76
C GLU A 356 -6.90 15.51 -11.06
N ARG A 357 -6.61 16.39 -10.10
CA ARG A 357 -5.45 16.28 -9.21
C ARG A 357 -5.76 15.36 -8.05
N VAL A 358 -4.88 14.40 -7.85
CA VAL A 358 -5.00 13.37 -6.81
C VAL A 358 -3.87 13.49 -5.82
N ILE A 359 -4.16 13.33 -4.52
CA ILE A 359 -3.15 13.30 -3.46
C ILE A 359 -3.40 12.18 -2.47
N ASP A 360 -2.30 11.57 -2.01
CA ASP A 360 -2.23 10.76 -0.79
C ASP A 360 -1.36 11.45 0.24
N THR A 361 -1.92 11.77 1.40
CA THR A 361 -1.28 12.57 2.47
C THR A 361 -0.53 11.74 3.51
N ALA A 362 -0.59 10.42 3.43
CA ALA A 362 0.15 9.46 4.24
C ALA A 362 0.44 8.21 3.39
N CYS A 363 1.19 8.43 2.30
CA CYS A 363 1.20 7.51 1.16
C CYS A 363 1.86 6.16 1.42
N GLY A 364 2.68 6.02 2.47
CA GLY A 364 3.44 4.80 2.69
C GLY A 364 4.21 4.40 1.43
N SER A 365 3.83 3.29 0.83
CA SER A 365 4.40 2.81 -0.44
C SER A 365 3.72 3.36 -1.70
N SER A 366 2.79 4.32 -1.59
CA SER A 366 2.12 4.97 -2.73
C SER A 366 1.07 4.13 -3.48
N GLY A 367 0.43 3.18 -2.79
CA GLY A 367 -0.57 2.31 -3.41
C GLY A 367 -1.71 3.06 -4.08
N PHE A 368 -2.33 4.00 -3.39
CA PHE A 368 -3.44 4.80 -3.94
C PHE A 368 -3.05 5.57 -5.20
N THR A 369 -1.85 6.17 -5.23
CA THR A 369 -1.41 6.96 -6.39
C THR A 369 -1.09 6.07 -7.59
N VAL A 370 -0.42 4.95 -7.37
CA VAL A 370 -0.08 4.00 -8.44
C VAL A 370 -1.37 3.41 -9.05
N HIS A 371 -2.30 2.92 -8.23
CA HIS A 371 -3.56 2.35 -8.73
C HIS A 371 -4.46 3.40 -9.41
N THR A 372 -4.38 4.67 -9.00
CA THR A 372 -5.03 5.78 -9.72
C THR A 372 -4.50 5.92 -11.16
N ILE A 373 -3.17 5.85 -11.33
CA ILE A 373 -2.56 5.93 -12.66
C ILE A 373 -3.06 4.79 -13.56
N PHE A 374 -3.12 3.56 -13.02
CA PHE A 374 -3.63 2.39 -13.75
C PHE A 374 -5.13 2.50 -14.06
N TRP A 375 -5.92 2.99 -13.11
CA TRP A 375 -7.36 3.22 -13.33
C TRP A 375 -7.62 4.16 -14.51
N ILE A 376 -6.89 5.28 -14.56
CA ILE A 376 -7.03 6.27 -15.64
C ILE A 376 -6.50 5.72 -16.97
N ALA A 377 -5.45 4.91 -16.93
CA ALA A 377 -4.91 4.27 -18.13
C ALA A 377 -5.90 3.27 -18.74
N GLY A 378 -6.62 2.51 -17.93
CA GLY A 378 -7.58 1.50 -18.37
C GLY A 378 -7.00 0.60 -19.46
N GLU A 379 -7.74 0.41 -20.56
CA GLU A 379 -7.33 -0.40 -21.71
C GLU A 379 -6.16 0.19 -22.51
N GLN A 380 -5.82 1.47 -22.33
CA GLN A 380 -4.66 2.09 -22.99
C GLN A 380 -3.32 1.57 -22.45
N TYR A 381 -3.38 0.89 -21.32
CA TYR A 381 -2.23 0.20 -20.75
C TYR A 381 -1.88 -1.03 -21.59
N THR A 382 -0.61 -1.16 -21.96
CA THR A 382 -0.08 -2.31 -22.70
C THR A 382 1.05 -2.98 -21.93
N VAL A 383 1.45 -4.18 -22.35
CA VAL A 383 2.63 -4.89 -21.82
C VAL A 383 3.92 -4.02 -21.87
N ASN A 384 3.93 -2.99 -22.71
CA ASN A 384 5.05 -2.05 -22.85
C ASN A 384 4.92 -0.79 -21.98
N GLY A 385 3.87 -0.69 -21.15
CA GLY A 385 3.60 0.42 -20.26
C GLY A 385 2.60 1.42 -20.81
N PHE A 386 2.57 2.62 -20.22
CA PHE A 386 1.60 3.67 -20.53
C PHE A 386 1.96 4.51 -21.75
N PRO A 387 0.96 5.04 -22.46
CA PRO A 387 1.18 6.08 -23.44
C PRO A 387 1.71 7.38 -22.79
N PRO A 388 2.39 8.26 -23.55
CA PRO A 388 2.99 9.49 -23.02
C PRO A 388 2.00 10.39 -22.28
N ALA A 389 0.74 10.47 -22.70
CA ALA A 389 -0.28 11.28 -22.05
C ALA A 389 -0.57 10.83 -20.61
N ILE A 390 -0.57 9.53 -20.34
CA ILE A 390 -0.77 8.97 -19.00
C ILE A 390 0.45 9.26 -18.13
N SER A 391 1.67 9.11 -18.67
CA SER A 391 2.89 9.46 -17.94
C SER A 391 2.97 10.96 -17.64
N GLU A 392 2.48 11.83 -18.51
CA GLU A 392 2.38 13.28 -18.28
C GLU A 392 1.37 13.60 -17.17
N TYR A 393 0.19 12.96 -17.22
CA TYR A 393 -0.80 13.05 -16.15
C TYR A 393 -0.20 12.62 -14.80
N ALA A 394 0.38 11.43 -14.72
CA ALA A 394 1.00 10.92 -13.51
C ALA A 394 2.04 11.90 -12.94
N GLY A 395 2.91 12.45 -13.79
CA GLY A 395 3.97 13.37 -13.39
C GLY A 395 3.51 14.82 -13.12
N SER A 396 2.24 15.18 -13.35
CA SER A 396 1.74 16.55 -13.15
C SER A 396 0.52 16.65 -12.24
N MET A 397 -0.28 15.59 -12.12
CA MET A 397 -1.56 15.60 -11.42
C MET A 397 -1.60 14.68 -10.19
N VAL A 398 -0.67 13.74 -10.05
CA VAL A 398 -0.65 12.76 -8.95
C VAL A 398 0.43 13.14 -7.95
N TYR A 399 0.05 13.27 -6.68
CA TYR A 399 0.91 13.74 -5.59
C TYR A 399 0.85 12.79 -4.40
N ALA A 400 1.95 12.72 -3.65
CA ALA A 400 2.02 11.92 -2.43
C ALA A 400 2.91 12.58 -1.37
N ILE A 401 2.53 12.41 -0.10
CA ILE A 401 3.29 12.89 1.05
C ILE A 401 3.46 11.75 2.05
N ASP A 402 4.65 11.60 2.59
CA ASP A 402 4.89 10.80 3.79
C ASP A 402 5.98 11.47 4.66
N SER A 403 5.93 11.23 5.95
CA SER A 403 6.94 11.74 6.91
C SER A 403 8.14 10.79 7.10
N SER A 404 8.07 9.58 6.53
CA SER A 404 9.13 8.58 6.63
C SER A 404 10.04 8.63 5.40
N PRO A 405 11.34 8.94 5.56
CA PRO A 405 12.29 8.93 4.44
C PRO A 405 12.32 7.59 3.69
N LYS A 406 12.23 6.48 4.43
CA LYS A 406 12.20 5.12 3.84
C LYS A 406 10.95 4.91 2.99
N ALA A 407 9.77 5.31 3.49
CA ALA A 407 8.52 5.22 2.74
C ALA A 407 8.58 6.06 1.45
N VAL A 408 9.08 7.29 1.54
CA VAL A 408 9.24 8.19 0.38
C VAL A 408 10.18 7.62 -0.67
N LYS A 409 11.32 7.03 -0.26
CA LYS A 409 12.24 6.34 -1.19
C LYS A 409 11.51 5.26 -1.99
N ILE A 410 10.75 4.41 -1.30
CA ILE A 410 10.00 3.30 -1.89
C ILE A 410 8.88 3.82 -2.79
N ALA A 411 8.08 4.76 -2.28
CA ALA A 411 7.00 5.37 -3.03
C ALA A 411 7.49 6.00 -4.35
N LYS A 412 8.62 6.71 -4.32
CA LYS A 412 9.24 7.27 -5.53
C LYS A 412 9.64 6.18 -6.52
N ALA A 413 10.27 5.09 -6.05
CA ALA A 413 10.65 3.99 -6.93
C ALA A 413 9.44 3.35 -7.60
N LEU A 414 8.37 3.09 -6.83
CA LEU A 414 7.15 2.48 -7.36
C LEU A 414 6.43 3.38 -8.38
N ASN A 415 6.33 4.68 -8.11
CA ASN A 415 5.77 5.63 -9.08
C ASN A 415 6.63 5.72 -10.36
N LEU A 416 7.96 5.65 -10.23
CA LEU A 416 8.86 5.59 -11.40
C LEU A 416 8.72 4.28 -12.18
N ILE A 417 8.59 3.15 -11.49
CA ILE A 417 8.29 1.85 -12.12
C ILE A 417 6.94 1.91 -12.82
N ALA A 418 5.95 2.59 -12.24
CA ALA A 418 4.66 2.87 -12.86
C ALA A 418 4.70 3.90 -14.01
N GLY A 419 5.87 4.44 -14.35
CA GLY A 419 6.03 5.33 -15.50
C GLY A 419 5.75 6.81 -15.26
N ASP A 420 5.60 7.24 -14.01
CA ASP A 420 5.37 8.65 -13.63
C ASP A 420 6.48 9.63 -14.14
N GLY A 421 7.73 9.18 -14.17
CA GLY A 421 8.86 9.96 -14.71
C GLY A 421 9.30 11.20 -13.91
N LYS A 422 8.45 11.80 -13.07
CA LYS A 422 8.74 12.97 -12.22
C LYS A 422 8.72 12.66 -10.73
N SER A 423 7.84 11.78 -10.31
CA SER A 423 7.64 11.31 -8.94
C SER A 423 7.37 12.44 -7.93
N ASN A 424 6.14 12.99 -7.96
CA ASN A 424 5.69 14.02 -7.01
C ASN A 424 5.42 13.43 -5.61
N VAL A 425 6.40 12.72 -5.08
CA VAL A 425 6.38 12.17 -3.71
C VAL A 425 7.33 12.96 -2.84
N TYR A 426 6.84 13.47 -1.71
CA TYR A 426 7.60 14.39 -0.87
C TYR A 426 7.70 13.91 0.58
N GLU A 427 8.90 14.06 1.16
CA GLU A 427 9.13 13.85 2.59
C GLU A 427 8.68 15.08 3.37
N LEU A 428 7.43 15.08 3.83
CA LEU A 428 6.82 16.20 4.52
C LEU A 428 5.89 15.70 5.63
N ASN A 429 5.78 16.47 6.71
CA ASN A 429 4.75 16.23 7.72
C ASN A 429 3.45 16.92 7.30
N SER A 430 2.47 16.13 6.86
CA SER A 430 1.15 16.62 6.42
C SER A 430 0.42 17.42 7.51
N LEU A 431 0.65 17.12 8.78
CA LEU A 431 0.01 17.81 9.89
C LEU A 431 0.71 19.13 10.29
N ASN A 432 1.89 19.45 9.73
CA ASN A 432 2.60 20.69 10.06
C ASN A 432 3.17 21.41 8.83
N PRO A 433 2.32 21.88 7.89
CA PRO A 433 2.78 22.51 6.65
C PRO A 433 3.66 23.73 6.83
N PRO A 434 3.47 24.61 7.85
CA PRO A 434 4.36 25.74 8.04
C PRO A 434 5.84 25.37 8.21
N LYS A 435 6.11 24.12 8.65
CA LYS A 435 7.47 23.58 8.84
C LYS A 435 8.00 22.79 7.66
N TRP A 436 7.29 22.75 6.55
CA TRP A 436 7.77 22.07 5.34
C TRP A 436 9.09 22.67 4.85
N SER A 437 9.91 21.84 4.22
CA SER A 437 11.12 22.29 3.55
C SER A 437 10.80 23.31 2.43
N GLU A 438 11.76 24.12 2.08
CA GLU A 438 11.57 25.11 1.00
C GLU A 438 11.30 24.42 -0.35
N GLU A 439 11.88 23.23 -0.58
CA GLU A 439 11.57 22.40 -1.76
C GLU A 439 10.09 21.96 -1.74
N GLY A 440 9.61 21.44 -0.61
CA GLY A 440 8.20 21.06 -0.44
C GLY A 440 7.27 22.25 -0.62
N LYS A 441 7.56 23.39 0.00
CA LYS A 441 6.78 24.60 -0.18
C LYS A 441 6.75 25.08 -1.64
N ALA A 442 7.89 25.04 -2.33
CA ALA A 442 7.98 25.41 -3.74
C ALA A 442 7.11 24.50 -4.63
N ALA A 443 7.11 23.20 -4.36
CA ALA A 443 6.30 22.22 -5.10
C ALA A 443 4.79 22.40 -4.88
N PHE A 444 4.36 22.69 -3.65
CA PHE A 444 2.95 22.82 -3.29
C PHE A 444 2.38 24.23 -3.42
N ARG A 445 3.19 25.27 -3.54
CA ARG A 445 2.75 26.66 -3.70
C ARG A 445 1.79 26.90 -4.87
N PRO A 446 2.00 26.30 -6.08
CA PRO A 446 1.05 26.43 -7.19
C PRO A 446 -0.31 25.76 -6.96
N LEU A 447 -0.40 24.88 -5.95
CA LEU A 447 -1.58 24.07 -5.64
C LEU A 447 -2.42 24.66 -4.49
N LEU A 448 -1.99 25.80 -3.93
CA LEU A 448 -2.73 26.49 -2.86
C LEU A 448 -4.02 27.10 -3.40
N THR A 449 -5.09 26.92 -2.63
CA THR A 449 -6.34 27.64 -2.86
C THR A 449 -6.09 29.15 -2.85
N ARG A 450 -6.63 29.85 -3.84
CA ARG A 450 -6.59 31.32 -3.96
C ARG A 450 -7.86 31.91 -3.41
N PHE A 451 -7.71 32.92 -2.55
CA PHE A 451 -8.83 33.64 -1.96
C PHE A 451 -8.93 35.03 -2.52
N SER A 452 -10.16 35.49 -2.75
CA SER A 452 -10.44 36.89 -3.16
C SER A 452 -10.10 37.90 -2.07
N ASN A 453 -10.20 37.50 -0.80
CA ASN A 453 -9.76 38.30 0.33
C ASN A 453 -8.23 38.23 0.46
N TYR A 454 -7.56 39.40 0.38
CA TYR A 454 -6.10 39.50 0.39
C TYR A 454 -5.46 38.94 1.67
N GLU A 455 -6.02 39.27 2.85
CA GLU A 455 -5.47 38.83 4.12
C GLU A 455 -5.55 37.30 4.27
N GLN A 456 -6.65 36.70 3.82
CA GLN A 456 -6.85 35.25 3.82
C GLN A 456 -5.92 34.57 2.83
N ASP A 457 -5.76 35.12 1.62
CA ASP A 457 -4.83 34.60 0.62
C ASP A 457 -3.38 34.65 1.11
N GLU A 458 -2.95 35.79 1.67
CA GLU A 458 -1.61 35.95 2.24
C GLU A 458 -1.38 34.99 3.41
N ALA A 459 -2.37 34.80 4.28
CA ALA A 459 -2.30 33.85 5.37
C ALA A 459 -2.17 32.42 4.86
N ASN A 460 -2.93 32.04 3.80
CA ASN A 460 -2.80 30.72 3.17
C ASN A 460 -1.45 30.52 2.50
N GLN A 461 -0.93 31.53 1.79
CA GLN A 461 0.41 31.51 1.18
C GLN A 461 1.54 31.24 2.20
N ARG A 462 1.39 31.77 3.41
CA ARG A 462 2.35 31.64 4.50
C ARG A 462 2.20 30.31 5.23
N ASN A 463 0.97 29.87 5.48
CA ASN A 463 0.67 28.74 6.36
C ASN A 463 0.47 27.42 5.62
N PHE A 464 0.27 27.45 4.32
CA PHE A 464 -0.01 26.25 3.50
C PHE A 464 -1.19 25.45 4.05
N GLN A 465 -2.30 26.14 4.35
CA GLN A 465 -3.44 25.54 5.02
C GLN A 465 -4.41 24.89 4.05
N TYR A 466 -4.79 25.56 2.95
CA TYR A 466 -5.81 25.13 2.01
C TYR A 466 -5.24 24.92 0.61
N PHE A 467 -5.67 23.84 -0.04
CA PHE A 467 -5.23 23.41 -1.37
C PHE A 467 -6.39 23.09 -2.30
N ASP A 468 -6.12 22.95 -3.60
CA ASP A 468 -7.10 22.68 -4.63
C ASP A 468 -6.90 21.29 -5.27
N PHE A 469 -6.95 20.23 -4.46
CA PHE A 469 -7.00 18.87 -4.97
C PHE A 469 -8.43 18.41 -5.22
N ASP A 470 -8.63 17.67 -6.31
CA ASP A 470 -9.93 17.11 -6.69
C ASP A 470 -10.25 15.86 -5.88
N ILE A 471 -9.24 15.01 -5.68
CA ILE A 471 -9.38 13.71 -5.04
C ILE A 471 -8.27 13.52 -4.00
N LEU A 472 -8.67 12.96 -2.87
CA LEU A 472 -7.76 12.52 -1.82
C LEU A 472 -8.09 11.08 -1.42
N MET A 473 -7.09 10.22 -1.43
CA MET A 473 -7.20 8.85 -0.90
C MET A 473 -6.05 8.60 0.06
N THR A 474 -6.34 8.10 1.25
CA THR A 474 -5.28 7.92 2.24
C THR A 474 -5.66 6.96 3.35
N ASN A 475 -4.66 6.28 3.89
CA ASN A 475 -4.75 5.50 5.12
C ASN A 475 -3.80 6.10 6.17
N PRO A 476 -4.28 7.10 6.95
CA PRO A 476 -3.43 7.76 7.94
C PRO A 476 -3.08 6.84 9.12
N PRO A 477 -1.98 7.10 9.85
CA PRO A 477 -1.60 6.28 10.98
C PRO A 477 -2.62 6.36 12.13
N PHE A 478 -3.15 5.22 12.58
CA PHE A 478 -4.15 5.12 13.65
C PHE A 478 -3.57 5.29 15.05
N ALA A 479 -2.29 4.95 15.21
CA ALA A 479 -1.62 5.00 16.50
C ALA A 479 -0.86 6.31 16.70
N GLY A 480 -0.77 6.70 17.99
CA GLY A 480 -0.05 7.90 18.40
C GLY A 480 -0.96 9.13 18.50
N SER A 481 -0.46 10.09 19.21
CA SER A 481 -1.16 11.35 19.48
C SER A 481 -0.20 12.51 19.33
N ILE A 482 -0.75 13.67 19.01
CA ILE A 482 -0.05 14.94 18.91
C ILE A 482 -0.27 15.72 20.21
N SER A 483 0.80 16.26 20.78
CA SER A 483 0.81 17.13 21.98
C SER A 483 1.52 18.45 21.71
N GLU A 484 2.14 18.62 20.56
CA GLU A 484 2.80 19.84 20.13
C GLU A 484 1.79 20.95 19.91
N ARG A 485 1.78 21.95 20.81
CA ARG A 485 0.83 23.06 20.78
C ARG A 485 0.83 23.83 19.46
N GLU A 486 1.98 23.93 18.81
CA GLU A 486 2.14 24.61 17.53
C GLU A 486 1.33 23.92 16.42
N ILE A 487 1.26 22.58 16.46
CA ILE A 487 0.43 21.79 15.54
C ILE A 487 -1.04 21.90 15.95
N LEU A 488 -1.36 21.63 17.21
CA LEU A 488 -2.74 21.59 17.71
C LEU A 488 -3.51 22.88 17.40
N ARG A 489 -2.88 24.05 17.51
CA ARG A 489 -3.49 25.37 17.24
C ARG A 489 -3.92 25.57 15.77
N GLN A 490 -3.49 24.72 14.87
CA GLN A 490 -3.86 24.79 13.45
C GLN A 490 -5.20 24.10 13.15
N TYR A 491 -5.76 23.35 14.12
CA TYR A 491 -6.90 22.46 13.92
C TYR A 491 -8.06 22.77 14.86
N ARG A 492 -9.26 22.87 14.29
CA ARG A 492 -10.51 23.03 15.05
C ARG A 492 -10.88 21.78 15.85
N LEU A 493 -10.57 20.58 15.30
CA LEU A 493 -10.79 19.32 16.02
C LEU A 493 -9.90 19.21 17.28
N ALA A 494 -8.86 20.02 17.40
CA ALA A 494 -8.03 20.12 18.60
C ALA A 494 -8.55 21.18 19.61
N GLU A 495 -9.74 21.74 19.39
CA GLU A 495 -10.37 22.70 20.31
C GLU A 495 -11.53 22.06 21.06
N LYS A 496 -11.62 22.31 22.35
CA LYS A 496 -12.76 21.92 23.21
C LYS A 496 -13.11 23.10 24.13
N ASN A 497 -14.36 23.54 24.06
CA ASN A 497 -14.86 24.71 24.84
C ASN A 497 -13.96 25.96 24.66
N GLY A 498 -13.55 26.25 23.40
CA GLY A 498 -12.73 27.42 23.05
C GLY A 498 -11.27 27.34 23.53
N LYS A 499 -10.80 26.16 23.92
CA LYS A 499 -9.41 25.95 24.36
C LYS A 499 -8.77 24.80 23.60
N THR A 500 -7.51 24.98 23.20
CA THR A 500 -6.73 23.89 22.58
C THR A 500 -6.50 22.79 23.62
N VAL A 501 -6.81 21.54 23.23
CA VAL A 501 -6.59 20.36 24.07
C VAL A 501 -5.10 20.10 24.26
N SER A 502 -4.73 19.39 25.33
CA SER A 502 -3.33 19.05 25.61
C SER A 502 -2.79 17.94 24.69
N LYS A 503 -3.69 17.09 24.15
CA LYS A 503 -3.33 15.90 23.36
C LYS A 503 -4.55 15.43 22.58
N ILE A 504 -4.34 14.97 21.31
CA ILE A 504 -5.39 14.38 20.49
C ILE A 504 -4.81 13.29 19.57
N GLY A 505 -5.63 12.34 19.15
CA GLY A 505 -5.27 11.29 18.19
C GLY A 505 -4.78 11.88 16.87
N ARG A 506 -3.74 11.29 16.32
CA ARG A 506 -3.15 11.73 15.05
C ARG A 506 -4.14 11.58 13.91
N ASP A 507 -4.84 10.46 13.85
CA ASP A 507 -5.89 10.14 12.88
C ASP A 507 -7.03 11.19 12.84
N ILE A 508 -7.38 11.76 14.01
CA ILE A 508 -8.40 12.81 14.10
C ILE A 508 -7.96 14.09 13.39
N LEU A 509 -6.70 14.50 13.58
CA LEU A 509 -6.16 15.66 12.89
C LEU A 509 -6.07 15.48 11.37
N PHE A 510 -5.80 14.24 10.91
CA PHE A 510 -5.81 13.93 9.48
C PHE A 510 -7.19 14.13 8.83
N ILE A 511 -8.29 13.93 9.55
CA ILE A 511 -9.64 14.21 9.04
C ILE A 511 -9.76 15.67 8.59
N GLU A 512 -9.47 16.61 9.47
CA GLU A 512 -9.54 18.04 9.16
C GLU A 512 -8.49 18.43 8.14
N ARG A 513 -7.26 17.93 8.28
CA ARG A 513 -6.17 18.23 7.36
C ARG A 513 -6.48 17.82 5.93
N ASN A 514 -7.05 16.65 5.75
CA ASN A 514 -7.40 16.10 4.44
C ASN A 514 -8.54 16.92 3.78
N LEU A 515 -9.54 17.34 4.54
CA LEU A 515 -10.56 18.25 4.03
C LEU A 515 -9.97 19.61 3.60
N ASN A 516 -8.89 20.06 4.23
CA ASN A 516 -8.18 21.29 3.85
C ASN A 516 -7.33 21.11 2.59
N PHE A 517 -6.95 19.89 2.21
CA PHE A 517 -6.31 19.60 0.92
C PHE A 517 -7.29 19.63 -0.25
N LEU A 518 -8.57 19.31 0.00
CA LEU A 518 -9.58 19.26 -1.05
C LEU A 518 -10.09 20.66 -1.42
N LYS A 519 -10.29 20.89 -2.72
CA LYS A 519 -11.08 22.01 -3.22
C LYS A 519 -12.57 21.85 -2.82
N PRO A 520 -13.40 22.91 -2.88
CA PRO A 520 -14.85 22.77 -2.82
C PRO A 520 -15.35 21.78 -3.89
N GLY A 521 -16.23 20.85 -3.53
CA GLY A 521 -16.72 19.78 -4.39
C GLY A 521 -15.75 18.60 -4.56
N GLY A 522 -14.53 18.69 -4.07
CA GLY A 522 -13.54 17.60 -4.09
C GLY A 522 -13.96 16.42 -3.22
N ARG A 523 -13.52 15.22 -3.56
CA ARG A 523 -13.94 13.97 -2.90
C ARG A 523 -12.79 13.21 -2.29
N MET A 524 -13.07 12.44 -1.24
CA MET A 524 -12.07 11.75 -0.43
C MET A 524 -12.50 10.33 -0.06
N ALA A 525 -11.54 9.42 -0.03
CA ALA A 525 -11.63 8.15 0.70
C ALA A 525 -10.57 8.13 1.81
N ILE A 526 -11.01 7.96 3.04
CA ILE A 526 -10.13 7.91 4.21
C ILE A 526 -10.40 6.65 5.02
N VAL A 527 -9.33 5.91 5.33
CA VAL A 527 -9.40 4.74 6.23
C VAL A 527 -9.31 5.21 7.67
N LEU A 528 -10.28 4.85 8.49
CA LEU A 528 -10.36 5.23 9.89
C LEU A 528 -10.66 4.04 10.80
N PRO A 529 -10.20 4.04 12.07
CA PRO A 529 -10.69 3.11 13.07
C PRO A 529 -12.22 3.24 13.22
N GLN A 530 -12.92 2.12 13.22
CA GLN A 530 -14.39 2.10 13.30
C GLN A 530 -14.93 2.87 14.52
N GLY A 531 -14.19 2.86 15.64
CA GLY A 531 -14.54 3.60 16.85
C GLY A 531 -14.77 5.10 16.63
N ARG A 532 -14.12 5.72 15.62
CA ARG A 532 -14.34 7.14 15.31
C ARG A 532 -15.74 7.44 14.80
N LEU A 533 -16.39 6.43 14.25
CA LEU A 533 -17.73 6.56 13.67
C LEU A 533 -18.85 6.17 14.64
N ASN A 534 -18.59 5.29 15.61
CA ASN A 534 -19.63 4.75 16.49
C ASN A 534 -19.48 5.07 17.99
N ASN A 535 -18.31 5.51 18.49
CA ASN A 535 -18.16 5.88 19.87
C ASN A 535 -18.90 7.20 20.20
N ALA A 536 -19.60 7.24 21.31
CA ALA A 536 -20.28 8.44 21.81
C ALA A 536 -19.31 9.61 22.04
N ASN A 537 -18.15 9.35 22.59
CA ASN A 537 -17.12 10.38 22.86
C ASN A 537 -16.53 11.02 21.59
N ASP A 538 -16.69 10.40 20.43
CA ASP A 538 -16.21 10.88 19.13
C ASP A 538 -17.31 11.59 18.30
N LEU A 539 -18.47 11.90 18.91
CA LEU A 539 -19.57 12.64 18.27
C LEU A 539 -19.09 13.96 17.63
N PHE A 540 -18.16 14.67 18.27
CA PHE A 540 -17.61 15.92 17.75
C PHE A 540 -16.91 15.74 16.37
N ILE A 541 -16.35 14.55 16.07
CA ILE A 541 -15.76 14.22 14.77
C ILE A 541 -16.87 14.10 13.73
N ARG A 542 -17.96 13.38 14.06
CA ARG A 542 -19.10 13.21 13.15
C ARG A 542 -19.78 14.54 12.83
N ASN A 543 -20.00 15.37 13.85
CA ASN A 543 -20.55 16.72 13.69
C ASN A 543 -19.64 17.61 12.82
N PHE A 544 -18.31 17.49 12.98
CA PHE A 544 -17.35 18.20 12.15
C PHE A 544 -17.45 17.75 10.69
N LEU A 545 -17.50 16.43 10.44
CA LEU A 545 -17.63 15.89 9.08
C LEU A 545 -18.93 16.40 8.41
N PHE A 546 -20.08 16.26 9.04
CA PHE A 546 -21.36 16.74 8.52
C PHE A 546 -21.39 18.26 8.29
N SER A 547 -20.59 19.03 9.03
CA SER A 547 -20.51 20.49 8.83
C SER A 547 -19.64 20.89 7.63
N LYS A 548 -18.84 19.96 7.06
CA LYS A 548 -17.82 20.25 6.04
C LYS A 548 -18.00 19.48 4.75
N ALA A 549 -18.63 18.32 4.82
CA ALA A 549 -18.71 17.40 3.69
C ALA A 549 -20.00 16.58 3.71
N ARG A 550 -20.47 16.19 2.54
CA ARG A 550 -21.46 15.18 2.33
C ARG A 550 -20.78 13.81 2.47
N ILE A 551 -21.35 12.91 3.26
CA ILE A 551 -20.92 11.53 3.35
C ILE A 551 -21.53 10.78 2.16
N LEU A 552 -20.69 10.20 1.29
CA LEU A 552 -21.12 9.43 0.12
C LEU A 552 -21.35 7.96 0.49
N ALA A 553 -20.38 7.40 1.24
CA ALA A 553 -20.42 6.01 1.66
C ALA A 553 -19.63 5.77 2.94
N VAL A 554 -20.00 4.70 3.66
CA VAL A 554 -19.22 4.10 4.75
C VAL A 554 -19.13 2.61 4.51
N VAL A 555 -17.91 2.11 4.30
CA VAL A 555 -17.63 0.68 4.10
C VAL A 555 -16.88 0.13 5.30
N GLY A 556 -17.52 -0.71 6.10
CA GLY A 556 -16.90 -1.43 7.20
C GLY A 556 -16.02 -2.56 6.65
N LEU A 557 -14.72 -2.55 6.98
CA LEU A 557 -13.78 -3.58 6.52
C LEU A 557 -13.77 -4.77 7.48
N HIS A 558 -13.54 -5.97 6.94
CA HIS A 558 -13.39 -7.18 7.72
C HIS A 558 -12.21 -7.06 8.71
N PRO A 559 -12.30 -7.60 9.95
CA PRO A 559 -11.24 -7.46 10.96
C PRO A 559 -9.86 -7.99 10.54
N ASN A 560 -9.82 -8.94 9.60
CA ASN A 560 -8.58 -9.53 9.11
C ASN A 560 -7.91 -8.71 8.01
N THR A 561 -8.56 -7.71 7.43
CA THR A 561 -8.07 -6.95 6.28
C THR A 561 -6.66 -6.39 6.51
N PHE A 562 -6.36 -5.89 7.71
CA PHE A 562 -5.06 -5.31 8.04
C PHE A 562 -4.14 -6.24 8.86
N LYS A 563 -4.50 -7.51 9.04
CA LYS A 563 -3.59 -8.48 9.66
C LYS A 563 -2.40 -8.78 8.71
N PRO A 564 -1.24 -9.17 9.26
CA PRO A 564 -0.90 -9.35 10.68
C PRO A 564 -0.58 -8.06 11.43
N HIS A 565 -0.64 -6.88 10.78
CA HIS A 565 -0.13 -5.61 11.33
C HIS A 565 -0.99 -5.04 12.44
N THR A 566 -2.31 -5.16 12.34
CA THR A 566 -3.26 -4.73 13.38
C THR A 566 -4.54 -5.56 13.36
N GLY A 567 -5.14 -5.75 14.54
CA GLY A 567 -6.50 -6.27 14.70
C GLY A 567 -7.57 -5.19 14.85
N THR A 568 -7.20 -3.91 14.68
CA THR A 568 -8.16 -2.80 14.77
C THR A 568 -9.17 -2.88 13.63
N LYS A 569 -10.45 -2.97 13.98
CA LYS A 569 -11.54 -2.91 13.01
C LYS A 569 -11.60 -1.50 12.41
N THR A 570 -11.64 -1.43 11.09
CA THR A 570 -11.56 -0.17 10.35
C THR A 570 -12.74 -0.01 9.40
N SER A 571 -12.99 1.22 8.99
CA SER A 571 -13.94 1.56 7.93
C SER A 571 -13.30 2.53 6.95
N VAL A 572 -13.70 2.46 5.69
CA VAL A 572 -13.41 3.50 4.71
C VAL A 572 -14.59 4.45 4.65
N VAL A 573 -14.32 5.73 4.84
CA VAL A 573 -15.32 6.80 4.74
C VAL A 573 -15.10 7.56 3.45
N PHE A 574 -16.14 7.62 2.63
CA PHE A 574 -16.16 8.36 1.37
C PHE A 574 -16.92 9.67 1.57
N LEU A 575 -16.28 10.76 1.23
CA LEU A 575 -16.76 12.11 1.48
C LEU A 575 -16.67 12.97 0.22
N GLN A 576 -17.59 13.94 0.08
CA GLN A 576 -17.48 15.04 -0.86
C GLN A 576 -17.54 16.35 -0.09
N LYS A 577 -16.50 17.17 -0.17
CA LYS A 577 -16.43 18.47 0.48
C LYS A 577 -17.49 19.38 -0.11
N TYR A 578 -18.27 20.05 0.73
CA TYR A 578 -19.29 21.00 0.27
C TYR A 578 -18.68 22.13 -0.56
N THR A 579 -19.40 22.52 -1.59
CA THR A 579 -19.15 23.75 -2.35
C THR A 579 -19.54 24.97 -1.52
N ASP A 580 -19.09 26.15 -1.94
CA ASP A 580 -19.48 27.42 -1.26
C ASP A 580 -20.99 27.67 -1.38
N GLU A 581 -21.61 27.25 -2.48
CA GLU A 581 -23.04 27.34 -2.72
C GLU A 581 -23.83 26.41 -1.78
N GLU A 582 -23.42 25.14 -1.65
CA GLU A 582 -24.02 24.21 -0.69
C GLU A 582 -23.89 24.71 0.74
N LEU A 583 -22.72 25.24 1.12
CA LEU A 583 -22.51 25.83 2.46
C LEU A 583 -23.37 27.08 2.69
N ALA A 584 -23.64 27.86 1.66
CA ALA A 584 -24.54 29.01 1.74
C ALA A 584 -25.97 28.55 1.96
N ASN A 585 -26.45 27.60 1.19
CA ASN A 585 -27.76 26.97 1.34
C ASN A 585 -27.95 26.34 2.73
N ILE A 586 -26.99 25.56 3.21
CA ILE A 586 -27.02 24.96 4.56
C ILE A 586 -27.12 26.06 5.64
N ARG A 587 -26.40 27.17 5.47
CA ARG A 587 -26.49 28.31 6.40
C ARG A 587 -27.84 29.00 6.36
N GLU A 588 -28.41 29.19 5.18
CA GLU A 588 -29.74 29.79 5.01
C GLU A 588 -30.82 28.92 5.71
N ILE A 589 -30.81 27.60 5.48
CA ILE A 589 -31.73 26.67 6.12
C ILE A 589 -31.60 26.74 7.66
N LYS A 590 -30.37 26.66 8.17
CA LYS A 590 -30.13 26.75 9.62
C LYS A 590 -30.57 28.09 10.20
N ASN A 591 -30.31 29.19 9.53
CA ASN A 591 -30.71 30.52 10.00
C ASN A 591 -32.24 30.66 10.03
N ARG A 592 -32.95 30.08 9.08
CA ARG A 592 -34.43 30.06 9.07
C ARG A 592 -34.94 29.32 10.30
N HIS A 593 -34.46 28.13 10.59
CA HIS A 593 -34.85 27.36 11.78
C HIS A 593 -34.42 28.04 13.09
N ILE A 594 -33.29 28.73 13.12
CA ILE A 594 -32.92 29.57 14.28
C ILE A 594 -33.95 30.65 14.53
N ALA A 595 -34.50 31.29 13.49
CA ALA A 595 -35.56 32.28 13.64
C ALA A 595 -36.92 31.69 14.06
N GLU A 596 -37.17 30.42 13.76
CA GLU A 596 -38.38 29.69 14.18
C GLU A 596 -38.29 29.19 15.63
N TRP A 597 -37.12 29.17 16.24
CA TRP A 597 -36.91 28.66 17.59
C TRP A 597 -37.73 29.41 18.65
N ASP A 598 -37.89 30.71 18.55
CA ASP A 598 -38.63 31.51 19.55
C ASP A 598 -40.10 31.15 19.59
N ASN A 599 -40.68 30.77 18.43
CA ASN A 599 -42.04 30.23 18.36
C ASN A 599 -42.13 28.88 19.01
N HIS A 600 -41.21 27.95 18.67
CA HIS A 600 -41.18 26.61 19.25
C HIS A 600 -40.92 26.67 20.77
N HIS A 601 -40.02 27.53 21.24
CA HIS A 601 -39.77 27.75 22.66
C HIS A 601 -41.05 28.24 23.39
N SER A 602 -41.85 29.07 22.71
CA SER A 602 -43.15 29.52 23.26
C SER A 602 -44.16 28.41 23.33
N GLU A 603 -44.16 27.48 22.35
CA GLU A 603 -44.98 26.26 22.39
C GLU A 603 -44.64 25.35 23.57
N ILE A 604 -43.34 25.14 23.82
CA ILE A 604 -42.86 24.33 24.96
C ILE A 604 -43.30 24.95 26.28
N ARG A 605 -43.28 26.27 26.41
CA ARG A 605 -43.80 26.98 27.59
C ARG A 605 -45.30 26.77 27.77
N ALA A 606 -46.05 26.79 26.67
CA ALA A 606 -47.47 26.53 26.71
C ALA A 606 -47.79 25.07 27.16
N PHE A 607 -46.97 24.09 26.78
CA PHE A 607 -47.07 22.73 27.31
C PHE A 607 -46.83 22.67 28.84
N ALA A 608 -45.85 23.43 29.37
CA ALA A 608 -45.57 23.47 30.79
C ALA A 608 -46.74 24.04 31.65
N GLU A 609 -47.66 24.81 31.05
CA GLU A 609 -48.82 25.41 31.72
C GLU A 609 -50.11 24.60 31.50
N LYS A 610 -50.12 23.56 30.64
CA LYS A 610 -51.30 22.78 30.30
C LYS A 610 -51.61 21.77 31.45
N GLU A 611 -52.82 21.76 31.94
CA GLU A 611 -53.31 20.73 32.90
C GLU A 611 -53.63 19.44 32.12
N ASP A 612 -53.36 18.25 32.71
CA ASP A 612 -53.60 16.92 32.16
C ASP A 612 -52.80 16.63 30.85
N LEU A 613 -51.57 17.03 30.76
CA LEU A 613 -50.66 16.78 29.64
C LEU A 613 -50.27 15.27 29.57
N THR A 614 -50.45 14.68 28.40
CA THR A 614 -50.07 13.29 28.13
C THR A 614 -48.89 13.23 27.16
N GLU A 615 -48.23 12.07 27.07
CA GLU A 615 -47.12 11.85 26.13
C GLU A 615 -47.50 12.08 24.66
N GLU A 616 -48.74 11.72 24.31
CA GLU A 616 -49.29 11.89 22.96
C GLU A 616 -49.48 13.38 22.55
N ASP A 617 -49.54 14.28 23.52
CA ASP A 617 -49.68 15.72 23.27
C ASP A 617 -48.35 16.40 22.88
N LEU A 618 -47.18 15.73 23.11
CA LEU A 618 -45.86 16.31 22.89
C LEU A 618 -45.33 16.01 21.48
N PRO A 619 -44.56 16.95 20.90
CA PRO A 619 -43.77 16.64 19.71
C PRO A 619 -42.85 15.43 19.96
N PRO A 620 -42.73 14.50 18.98
CA PRO A 620 -41.92 13.26 19.16
C PRO A 620 -40.50 13.50 19.65
N LEU A 621 -39.84 14.52 19.14
CA LEU A 621 -38.47 14.87 19.56
C LEU A 621 -38.44 15.35 21.02
N LEU A 622 -39.41 16.17 21.45
CA LEU A 622 -39.46 16.64 22.84
C LEU A 622 -39.65 15.44 23.78
N MET A 623 -40.56 14.56 23.42
CA MET A 623 -40.84 13.34 24.20
C MET A 623 -39.61 12.43 24.31
N SER A 624 -38.98 12.08 23.17
CA SER A 624 -37.78 11.22 23.17
C SER A 624 -36.60 11.87 23.90
N PHE A 625 -36.47 13.18 23.82
CA PHE A 625 -35.42 13.92 24.55
C PHE A 625 -35.67 13.88 26.08
N LEU A 626 -36.91 14.10 26.55
CA LEU A 626 -37.25 14.00 27.95
C LEU A 626 -37.09 12.59 28.49
N GLN A 627 -37.55 11.58 27.75
CA GLN A 627 -37.35 10.17 28.10
C GLN A 627 -35.85 9.85 28.27
N ALA A 628 -35.03 10.14 27.27
CA ALA A 628 -33.59 9.88 27.35
C ALA A 628 -32.90 10.61 28.52
N GLU A 629 -33.37 11.80 28.88
CA GLU A 629 -32.75 12.59 29.95
C GLU A 629 -33.17 12.09 31.36
N PHE A 630 -34.41 11.58 31.53
CA PHE A 630 -34.92 11.20 32.84
C PHE A 630 -34.97 9.68 33.10
N GLU A 631 -34.95 8.80 32.08
CA GLU A 631 -34.93 7.34 32.22
C GLU A 631 -33.51 6.77 32.48
N GLU A 632 -32.42 7.47 32.10
CA GLU A 632 -31.04 6.99 32.40
C GLU A 632 -30.76 6.87 33.92
N ASP A 633 -31.47 7.59 34.77
CA ASP A 633 -31.32 7.55 36.23
C ASP A 633 -31.95 6.30 36.89
N ASP A 634 -33.03 5.79 36.35
CA ASP A 634 -33.72 4.59 36.86
C ASP A 634 -32.89 3.31 36.57
N ALA A 635 -32.10 3.28 35.48
CA ALA A 635 -31.24 2.16 35.15
C ALA A 635 -29.99 2.09 36.06
N VAL A 636 -29.42 3.23 36.48
CA VAL A 636 -28.26 3.31 37.37
C VAL A 636 -28.63 2.95 38.82
N GLU A 637 -29.88 3.23 39.28
CA GLU A 637 -30.35 2.81 40.58
C GLU A 637 -30.58 1.27 40.64
N LEU A 638 -30.99 0.63 39.54
CA LEU A 638 -31.16 -0.83 39.43
C LEU A 638 -29.85 -1.59 39.41
N GLU A 639 -28.80 -1.10 38.72
CA GLU A 639 -27.47 -1.74 38.73
C GLU A 639 -26.73 -1.63 40.08
N ASN A 640 -26.96 -0.55 40.83
CA ASN A 640 -26.36 -0.40 42.17
C ASN A 640 -27.13 -1.16 43.27
N SER A 641 -28.35 -1.65 43.00
CA SER A 641 -29.17 -2.41 43.95
C SER A 641 -28.94 -3.93 43.91
N GLU A 642 -28.24 -4.46 42.89
CA GLU A 642 -27.92 -5.90 42.84
C GLU A 642 -26.71 -6.32 43.67
N ASP A 643 -25.88 -5.40 44.16
CA ASP A 643 -24.70 -5.70 45.03
C ASP A 643 -24.98 -5.56 46.55
N GLU A 644 -26.16 -5.06 47.00
CA GLU A 644 -26.52 -4.99 48.40
C GLU A 644 -27.89 -5.65 48.68
N ALA A 645 -27.91 -6.98 48.61
CA ALA A 645 -29.04 -7.75 49.12
C ALA A 645 -29.02 -7.80 50.66
N GLN A 646 -29.47 -6.73 51.29
CA GLN A 646 -30.05 -6.79 52.66
C GLN A 646 -31.06 -5.66 52.84
N SER A 647 -32.35 -6.03 52.82
CA SER A 647 -33.53 -5.44 53.40
C SER A 647 -33.39 -4.09 54.15
N GLU A 648 -33.81 -3.03 53.51
CA GLU A 648 -34.61 -1.98 54.11
C GLU A 648 -35.58 -1.50 53.02
N GLU A 649 -36.87 -1.58 53.25
CA GLU A 649 -37.89 -0.91 52.45
C GLU A 649 -37.58 0.57 52.48
N THR A 650 -36.90 1.12 51.47
CA THR A 650 -36.73 2.54 51.27
C THR A 650 -38.09 3.12 50.98
N GLU A 651 -38.74 3.73 51.99
CA GLU A 651 -39.93 4.56 51.77
C GLU A 651 -39.65 5.56 50.66
N VAL A 652 -40.41 5.47 49.56
CA VAL A 652 -40.31 6.42 48.44
C VAL A 652 -40.71 7.78 48.95
N GLU A 653 -39.76 8.69 49.12
CA GLU A 653 -39.96 10.08 49.54
C GLU A 653 -41.13 10.71 48.75
N SER A 654 -42.13 11.22 49.45
CA SER A 654 -43.34 11.81 48.80
C SER A 654 -42.97 13.14 48.11
N ASP A 655 -43.86 13.62 47.20
CA ASP A 655 -43.64 14.90 46.54
C ASP A 655 -43.55 16.07 47.50
N ASP A 656 -44.36 16.04 48.57
CA ASP A 656 -44.33 17.09 49.61
C ASP A 656 -43.02 17.07 50.38
N GLU A 657 -42.49 15.90 50.77
CA GLU A 657 -41.21 15.78 51.46
C GLU A 657 -40.05 16.21 50.58
N LEU A 658 -40.07 15.86 49.29
CA LEU A 658 -39.05 16.24 48.33
C LEU A 658 -39.06 17.77 48.09
N GLN A 659 -40.26 18.36 48.04
CA GLN A 659 -40.45 19.81 47.89
C GLN A 659 -39.97 20.58 49.12
N GLU A 660 -40.22 20.09 50.34
CA GLU A 660 -39.73 20.65 51.58
C GLU A 660 -38.18 20.56 51.64
N ARG A 661 -37.61 19.44 51.17
CA ARG A 661 -36.16 19.24 51.08
C ARG A 661 -35.53 20.24 50.11
N ILE A 662 -36.13 20.48 48.96
CA ILE A 662 -35.66 21.45 47.95
C ILE A 662 -35.69 22.87 48.53
N GLU A 663 -36.76 23.27 49.23
CA GLU A 663 -36.85 24.58 49.89
C GLU A 663 -35.79 24.76 50.97
N ASN A 664 -35.54 23.74 51.77
CA ASN A 664 -34.45 23.72 52.77
C ASN A 664 -33.06 23.87 52.14
N LEU A 665 -32.79 23.16 51.06
CA LEU A 665 -31.52 23.22 50.33
C LEU A 665 -31.31 24.61 49.70
N LYS A 666 -32.36 25.21 49.17
CA LYS A 666 -32.36 26.58 48.62
C LYS A 666 -32.07 27.62 49.72
N ALA A 667 -32.70 27.49 50.87
CA ALA A 667 -32.47 28.36 52.05
C ALA A 667 -31.03 28.25 52.52
N GLN A 668 -30.46 27.04 52.65
CA GLN A 668 -29.09 26.81 53.05
C GLN A 668 -28.11 27.41 52.03
N LEU A 669 -28.37 27.24 50.71
CA LEU A 669 -27.53 27.77 49.68
C LEU A 669 -27.51 29.32 49.65
N ALA A 670 -28.67 29.95 49.90
CA ALA A 670 -28.79 31.39 50.00
C ALA A 670 -28.04 31.98 51.20
N ALA A 671 -27.99 31.22 52.32
CA ALA A 671 -27.26 31.62 53.52
C ALA A 671 -25.73 31.49 53.42
N MET A 672 -25.22 30.78 52.43
CA MET A 672 -23.77 30.54 52.25
C MET A 672 -23.05 31.66 51.53
N PRO A 673 -21.87 32.12 52.02
CA PRO A 673 -21.04 33.08 51.32
C PRO A 673 -20.54 32.58 49.95
N GLY A 674 -20.32 33.48 49.02
CA GLY A 674 -20.06 33.11 47.60
C GLY A 674 -18.89 32.17 47.37
N ARG A 675 -17.90 32.10 48.25
CA ARG A 675 -16.73 31.16 48.16
C ARG A 675 -16.68 30.14 49.29
N ALA A 676 -17.79 29.78 49.89
CA ALA A 676 -17.83 28.83 50.99
C ALA A 676 -17.45 27.39 50.52
N LYS A 677 -16.62 26.69 51.35
CA LYS A 677 -16.28 25.30 51.17
C LYS A 677 -17.56 24.45 51.30
N GLY A 678 -17.91 23.65 50.33
CA GLY A 678 -19.12 22.84 50.29
C GLY A 678 -20.27 23.40 49.47
N LYS A 679 -20.24 24.68 49.01
CA LYS A 679 -21.30 25.29 48.21
C LYS A 679 -21.55 24.58 46.88
N ALA A 680 -20.51 24.02 46.29
CA ALA A 680 -20.59 23.23 45.06
C ALA A 680 -21.30 21.87 45.27
N ALA A 681 -21.01 21.20 46.42
CA ALA A 681 -21.68 19.97 46.79
C ALA A 681 -23.18 20.22 47.04
N LEU A 682 -23.51 21.25 47.81
CA LEU A 682 -24.90 21.61 48.09
C LEU A 682 -25.69 21.97 46.83
N LYS A 683 -25.08 22.65 45.87
CA LYS A 683 -25.70 22.91 44.56
C LYS A 683 -25.99 21.61 43.79
N ARG A 684 -25.10 20.61 43.90
CA ARG A 684 -25.30 19.33 43.24
C ARG A 684 -26.44 18.55 43.85
N THR A 685 -26.51 18.47 45.22
CA THR A 685 -27.61 17.84 45.95
C THR A 685 -28.95 18.52 45.65
N LEU A 686 -28.98 19.85 45.52
CA LEU A 686 -30.19 20.60 45.15
C LEU A 686 -30.64 20.21 43.74
N ALA A 687 -29.72 20.21 42.76
CA ALA A 687 -30.05 19.85 41.36
C ALA A 687 -30.53 18.39 41.26
N GLU A 688 -29.94 17.46 42.00
CA GLU A 688 -30.42 16.06 42.08
C GLU A 688 -31.82 15.95 42.67
N ALA A 689 -32.18 16.71 43.72
CA ALA A 689 -33.50 16.73 44.30
C ALA A 689 -34.54 17.36 43.35
N GLU A 690 -34.23 18.49 42.73
CA GLU A 690 -35.09 19.16 41.74
C GLU A 690 -35.35 18.27 40.51
N ARG A 691 -34.33 17.55 40.04
CA ARG A 691 -34.44 16.60 38.91
C ARG A 691 -35.35 15.39 39.29
N LYS A 692 -35.17 14.84 40.51
CA LYS A 692 -35.97 13.74 41.03
C LYS A 692 -37.47 14.12 41.17
N LEU A 693 -37.78 15.34 41.58
CA LEU A 693 -39.14 15.84 41.61
C LEU A 693 -39.70 16.04 40.19
N ALA A 694 -38.87 16.56 39.28
CA ALA A 694 -39.25 16.79 37.91
C ALA A 694 -39.55 15.49 37.13
N SER A 695 -38.80 14.38 37.40
CA SER A 695 -38.99 13.10 36.74
C SER A 695 -40.38 12.48 36.94
N ARG A 696 -41.15 12.90 38.00
CA ARG A 696 -42.43 12.30 38.36
C ARG A 696 -43.62 12.73 37.49
N SER A 697 -43.48 13.76 36.68
CA SER A 697 -44.55 14.18 35.76
C SER A 697 -43.97 14.86 34.51
N ILE A 698 -44.68 14.71 33.40
CA ILE A 698 -44.32 15.33 32.13
C ILE A 698 -44.19 16.86 32.27
N ASN A 699 -45.14 17.48 32.96
CA ASN A 699 -45.11 18.92 33.24
C ASN A 699 -43.88 19.33 34.08
N GLY A 700 -43.51 18.48 35.05
CA GLY A 700 -42.28 18.67 35.85
C GLY A 700 -41.02 18.60 35.00
N GLN A 701 -40.91 17.61 34.10
CA GLN A 701 -39.79 17.45 33.20
C GLN A 701 -39.63 18.64 32.25
N ILE A 702 -40.76 19.13 31.69
CA ILE A 702 -40.75 20.32 30.81
C ILE A 702 -40.34 21.59 31.59
N LYS A 703 -40.88 21.79 32.80
CA LYS A 703 -40.48 22.95 33.64
C LYS A 703 -38.96 22.89 33.97
N TYR A 704 -38.47 21.72 34.32
CA TYR A 704 -37.05 21.51 34.57
C TYR A 704 -36.20 21.80 33.33
N LEU A 705 -36.64 21.33 32.14
CA LEU A 705 -36.00 21.65 30.87
C LEU A 705 -35.91 23.16 30.62
N LEU A 706 -36.99 23.92 30.89
CA LEU A 706 -37.06 25.36 30.68
C LEU A 706 -36.21 26.17 31.68
N ASP A 707 -36.02 25.66 32.90
CA ASP A 707 -35.27 26.31 33.96
C ASP A 707 -33.74 26.02 33.91
N ASP A 708 -33.35 24.88 33.31
CA ASP A 708 -31.91 24.55 33.11
C ASP A 708 -31.41 25.04 31.75
N GLU A 709 -30.65 26.16 31.75
CA GLU A 709 -30.09 26.74 30.52
C GLU A 709 -29.25 25.77 29.69
N LYS A 710 -28.57 24.80 30.33
CA LYS A 710 -27.74 23.85 29.61
C LYS A 710 -28.61 22.78 28.95
N LEU A 711 -29.60 22.29 29.65
CA LEU A 711 -30.53 21.31 29.15
C LEU A 711 -31.35 21.88 28.00
N LEU A 712 -31.84 23.08 28.16
CA LEU A 712 -32.57 23.83 27.12
C LEU A 712 -31.68 24.08 25.88
N SER A 713 -30.40 24.40 26.07
CA SER A 713 -29.45 24.56 24.96
C SER A 713 -29.23 23.24 24.22
N ARG A 714 -29.12 22.11 24.94
CA ARG A 714 -28.99 20.77 24.33
C ARG A 714 -30.25 20.41 23.54
N TYR A 715 -31.42 20.66 24.08
CA TYR A 715 -32.68 20.44 23.37
C TYR A 715 -32.78 21.33 22.12
N ARG A 716 -32.43 22.61 22.24
CA ARG A 716 -32.39 23.53 21.10
C ARG A 716 -31.47 23.02 20.00
N GLU A 717 -30.28 22.55 20.33
CA GLU A 717 -29.34 21.98 19.37
C GLU A 717 -29.91 20.72 18.69
N ALA A 718 -30.59 19.85 19.45
CA ALA A 718 -31.26 18.66 18.92
C ALA A 718 -32.39 19.05 17.96
N TRP A 719 -33.25 20.00 18.34
CA TRP A 719 -34.34 20.48 17.52
C TRP A 719 -33.87 21.13 16.23
N LEU A 720 -32.88 22.01 16.30
CA LEU A 720 -32.28 22.64 15.13
C LEU A 720 -31.60 21.60 14.20
N SER A 721 -31.02 20.57 14.78
CA SER A 721 -30.41 19.49 14.02
C SER A 721 -31.46 18.66 13.27
N GLU A 722 -32.56 18.24 13.96
CA GLU A 722 -33.63 17.48 13.35
C GLU A 722 -34.31 18.25 12.22
N ARG A 723 -34.71 19.52 12.48
CA ARG A 723 -35.35 20.37 11.48
C ARG A 723 -34.44 20.63 10.27
N SER A 724 -33.14 20.83 10.52
CA SER A 724 -32.22 20.99 9.43
C SER A 724 -32.00 19.68 8.65
N ALA A 725 -32.00 18.52 9.31
CA ALA A 725 -31.85 17.22 8.67
C ALA A 725 -33.05 16.90 7.75
N GLU A 726 -34.28 17.24 8.13
CA GLU A 726 -35.47 17.03 7.29
C GLU A 726 -35.33 17.67 5.89
N GLU A 727 -34.70 18.85 5.80
CA GLU A 727 -34.49 19.57 4.54
C GLU A 727 -33.15 19.22 3.84
N LEU A 728 -32.14 18.82 4.62
CA LEU A 728 -30.81 18.51 4.14
C LEU A 728 -30.56 17.01 3.99
N ASP A 729 -31.62 16.20 4.10
CA ASP A 729 -31.52 14.75 4.02
C ASP A 729 -30.99 14.28 2.66
N TYR A 730 -30.14 13.26 2.70
CA TYR A 730 -29.59 12.61 1.53
C TYR A 730 -29.23 11.15 1.86
N PRO A 731 -29.37 10.24 0.92
CA PRO A 731 -29.01 8.85 1.14
C PRO A 731 -27.48 8.68 1.26
N ILE A 732 -27.07 7.77 2.14
CA ILE A 732 -25.69 7.37 2.34
C ILE A 732 -25.57 5.87 2.04
N PHE A 733 -24.59 5.48 1.25
CA PHE A 733 -24.31 4.07 0.99
C PHE A 733 -23.60 3.43 2.19
N PHE A 734 -24.14 2.34 2.71
CA PHE A 734 -23.52 1.56 3.78
C PHE A 734 -23.27 0.12 3.31
N ALA A 735 -22.06 -0.36 3.54
CA ALA A 735 -21.70 -1.76 3.32
C ALA A 735 -20.75 -2.27 4.42
N VAL A 736 -20.77 -3.57 4.64
CA VAL A 736 -19.83 -4.25 5.53
C VAL A 736 -19.23 -5.43 4.77
N SER A 737 -17.90 -5.47 4.71
CA SER A 737 -17.18 -6.59 4.13
C SER A 737 -17.23 -7.78 5.08
N GLU A 738 -17.75 -8.90 4.61
CA GLU A 738 -17.80 -10.18 5.32
C GLU A 738 -16.57 -11.05 4.98
N ASN A 739 -15.94 -10.81 3.82
CA ASN A 739 -14.75 -11.52 3.37
C ASN A 739 -13.61 -10.54 3.08
N GLY A 740 -12.63 -10.50 3.99
CA GLY A 740 -11.50 -9.55 3.93
C GLY A 740 -10.31 -10.00 3.11
N GLY A 741 -10.37 -11.13 2.42
CA GLY A 741 -9.27 -11.66 1.61
C GLY A 741 -8.11 -12.26 2.39
N LYS A 742 -8.20 -12.32 3.74
CA LYS A 742 -7.13 -12.83 4.61
C LYS A 742 -7.68 -13.70 5.74
N ASP A 743 -6.90 -14.67 6.13
CA ASP A 743 -7.16 -15.51 7.29
C ASP A 743 -6.82 -14.80 8.63
N ASN A 744 -6.96 -15.53 9.73
CA ASN A 744 -6.66 -15.03 11.07
C ASN A 744 -5.16 -14.76 11.31
N SER A 745 -4.26 -15.34 10.53
CA SER A 745 -2.81 -15.10 10.60
C SER A 745 -2.37 -13.91 9.74
N GLY A 746 -3.23 -13.49 8.79
CA GLY A 746 -2.96 -12.42 7.85
C GLY A 746 -2.48 -12.91 6.48
N GLU A 747 -2.53 -14.22 6.25
CA GLU A 747 -2.20 -14.81 4.95
C GLU A 747 -3.39 -14.67 3.97
N PRO A 748 -3.13 -14.42 2.67
CA PRO A 748 -4.19 -14.31 1.68
C PRO A 748 -4.99 -15.60 1.53
N ILE A 749 -6.32 -15.47 1.42
CA ILE A 749 -7.23 -16.54 1.04
C ILE A 749 -7.51 -16.38 -0.45
N TYR A 750 -7.45 -17.48 -1.21
CA TYR A 750 -7.63 -17.45 -2.66
C TYR A 750 -8.94 -18.11 -3.08
N LYS A 751 -9.59 -17.53 -4.10
CA LYS A 751 -10.83 -18.07 -4.69
C LYS A 751 -10.58 -19.46 -5.26
N LYS A 752 -11.60 -20.34 -5.13
CA LYS A 752 -11.60 -21.68 -5.66
C LYS A 752 -12.81 -21.86 -6.56
N ASP A 753 -12.65 -22.69 -7.59
CA ASP A 753 -13.76 -23.08 -8.46
C ASP A 753 -14.64 -24.14 -7.78
N GLU A 754 -15.70 -24.60 -8.48
CA GLU A 754 -16.63 -25.63 -8.00
C GLU A 754 -15.94 -27.00 -7.72
N ASN A 755 -14.76 -27.25 -8.29
CA ASN A 755 -13.97 -28.47 -8.09
C ASN A 755 -12.94 -28.31 -6.93
N GLY A 756 -12.85 -27.12 -6.31
CA GLY A 756 -11.90 -26.82 -5.27
C GLY A 756 -10.49 -26.43 -5.77
N GLU A 757 -10.32 -26.23 -7.09
CA GLU A 757 -9.07 -25.76 -7.70
C GLU A 757 -8.94 -24.23 -7.55
N LEU A 758 -7.71 -23.77 -7.36
CA LEU A 758 -7.44 -22.33 -7.22
C LEU A 758 -7.70 -21.58 -8.53
N MET A 759 -8.49 -20.51 -8.46
CA MET A 759 -8.81 -19.68 -9.61
C MET A 759 -7.66 -18.74 -9.95
N LEU A 760 -7.44 -18.54 -11.24
CA LEU A 760 -6.43 -17.65 -11.78
C LEU A 760 -7.12 -16.55 -12.60
N ASP A 761 -6.53 -15.34 -12.57
CA ASP A 761 -6.92 -14.26 -13.47
C ASP A 761 -6.43 -14.51 -14.91
N GLU A 762 -6.75 -13.60 -15.84
CA GLU A 762 -6.33 -13.68 -17.25
C GLU A 762 -4.81 -13.68 -17.46
N HIS A 763 -4.07 -13.27 -16.44
CA HIS A 763 -2.60 -13.23 -16.42
C HIS A 763 -1.97 -14.43 -15.70
N GLY A 764 -2.79 -15.32 -15.12
CA GLY A 764 -2.36 -16.53 -14.45
C GLY A 764 -1.99 -16.35 -12.97
N HIS A 765 -2.49 -15.28 -12.31
CA HIS A 765 -2.32 -15.07 -10.88
C HIS A 765 -3.47 -15.62 -10.08
N LEU A 766 -3.18 -15.98 -8.83
CA LEU A 766 -4.18 -16.40 -7.86
C LEU A 766 -5.11 -15.23 -7.49
N ILE A 767 -6.41 -15.42 -7.65
CA ILE A 767 -7.42 -14.42 -7.30
C ILE A 767 -7.66 -14.48 -5.79
N VAL A 768 -7.45 -13.35 -5.10
CA VAL A 768 -7.74 -13.25 -3.65
C VAL A 768 -9.26 -13.29 -3.44
N ASP A 769 -9.69 -14.06 -2.45
CA ASP A 769 -11.09 -14.22 -2.12
C ASP A 769 -11.55 -13.10 -1.18
N HIS A 770 -12.18 -12.05 -1.75
CA HIS A 770 -12.75 -10.91 -1.03
C HIS A 770 -14.04 -10.43 -1.71
N ASP A 771 -14.82 -9.60 -1.00
CA ASP A 771 -16.12 -9.07 -1.43
C ASP A 771 -16.11 -7.57 -1.77
N LEU A 772 -14.93 -6.93 -1.77
CA LEU A 772 -14.83 -5.48 -1.97
C LEU A 772 -15.11 -5.05 -3.41
N ASP A 773 -14.96 -5.94 -4.39
CA ASP A 773 -15.30 -5.66 -5.79
C ASP A 773 -16.82 -5.53 -5.97
N GLU A 774 -17.58 -6.44 -5.34
CA GLU A 774 -19.03 -6.43 -5.34
C GLU A 774 -19.58 -5.20 -4.60
N ILE A 775 -18.97 -4.82 -3.48
CA ILE A 775 -19.30 -3.60 -2.75
C ILE A 775 -19.04 -2.35 -3.61
N ALA A 776 -17.92 -2.29 -4.32
CA ALA A 776 -17.61 -1.18 -5.21
C ALA A 776 -18.61 -1.10 -6.38
N GLU A 777 -19.01 -2.22 -6.97
CA GLU A 777 -20.02 -2.26 -8.03
C GLU A 777 -21.40 -1.80 -7.56
N ALA A 778 -21.82 -2.24 -6.38
CA ALA A 778 -23.05 -1.80 -5.75
C ALA A 778 -23.04 -0.28 -5.48
N PHE A 779 -21.90 0.27 -5.02
CA PHE A 779 -21.77 1.71 -4.87
C PHE A 779 -21.84 2.45 -6.21
N VAL A 780 -21.23 1.92 -7.28
CA VAL A 780 -21.30 2.54 -8.62
C VAL A 780 -22.75 2.61 -9.10
N ALA A 781 -23.52 1.55 -8.90
CA ALA A 781 -24.95 1.55 -9.22
C ALA A 781 -25.71 2.62 -8.43
N PHE A 782 -25.48 2.67 -7.11
CA PHE A 782 -26.04 3.70 -6.22
C PHE A 782 -25.63 5.12 -6.65
N ALA A 783 -24.36 5.34 -6.96
CA ALA A 783 -23.84 6.66 -7.39
C ALA A 783 -24.50 7.17 -8.68
N LYS A 784 -24.76 6.27 -9.64
CA LYS A 784 -25.48 6.57 -10.88
C LYS A 784 -26.95 6.88 -10.59
N GLU A 785 -27.61 6.11 -9.72
CA GLU A 785 -29.00 6.36 -9.29
C GLU A 785 -29.14 7.73 -8.60
N GLN A 786 -28.17 8.07 -7.74
CA GLN A 786 -28.15 9.34 -7.02
C GLN A 786 -27.65 10.52 -7.87
N GLY A 787 -27.22 10.30 -9.12
CA GLY A 787 -26.77 11.33 -10.02
C GLY A 787 -25.45 11.98 -9.60
N PHE A 788 -24.53 11.21 -9.00
CA PHE A 788 -23.21 11.75 -8.65
C PHE A 788 -22.43 12.09 -9.93
N ASN A 789 -22.05 13.35 -10.07
CA ASN A 789 -21.45 13.92 -11.30
C ASN A 789 -20.20 13.16 -11.78
N PHE A 790 -19.41 12.61 -10.89
CA PHE A 790 -18.20 11.85 -11.24
C PHE A 790 -18.48 10.41 -11.75
N TRP A 791 -19.76 9.97 -11.76
CA TRP A 791 -20.23 8.72 -12.36
C TRP A 791 -21.25 8.95 -13.49
N MET A 792 -21.62 10.20 -13.78
CA MET A 792 -22.42 10.50 -14.97
C MET A 792 -21.51 10.53 -16.21
N GLU A 793 -21.99 10.03 -17.33
CA GLU A 793 -21.33 10.15 -18.63
C GLU A 793 -21.35 11.63 -19.04
N GLU A 794 -20.20 12.15 -19.53
CA GLU A 794 -20.08 13.50 -20.09
C GLU A 794 -20.83 13.63 -21.41
#